data_98609ee4374a170cbf03945f08c6556e
#
_entry.id   98609ee4374a170cbf03945f08c6556e
#
_cell.length_a   1.000
_cell.length_b   1.000
_cell.length_c   1.000
_cell.angle_alpha   90.00
_cell.angle_beta   90.00
_cell.angle_gamma   90.00
#
_symmetry.space_group_name_H-M   'P 1'
#
loop_
_entity.id
_entity.type
_entity.pdbx_description
1 polymer ?
#
loop_
_entity_poly.entity_id
_entity_poly.type
_entity_poly.pdbx_seq_one_letter_code
_entity_poly.pdbx_strand_id
1 'polypeptide(L)'
;MDFSTEIQYLKGVGPARAEAFSKLGVDTVGALLRFYPRAYEDWSRVVPIREAPVDTECCIRAVVSYTPSKIRIPGGRLLSKTSVTDGRGILNLVFFNNKFIDSMLKDGEEYLFFGKITVDKHGIRQMVSPLISKGEDKNRIRPVYPQTADVSSKLTEKCTMQALKGCKEIPDFMPSEILEKNDLCSLDYAIRNIHFPESFESLDRARKRLIFDELFILQLGLLSIKERTGEEKTEMVIKNDCTEDFYHRLPFSPTRAQKRAVFEALSDMKSGEPMNRLLQGDVGSGKTLVAAALIYNAAKNGMQSAFMAPTEVLAEQHYRTLSKIFDGTDIKKIVLLTGSSTAKEKREIKKELRDGSAKLVIGTHAIIQGDVEFSRLGLAVTDEQHRFGVAQRASLSQKGENPNILVMSATPIPRTLGLIIYGDLSVSVLDELPPGRQKTETYCVSQALHERIYKFIKKHLDRGFQAYIVCPLVEEGDSDLIPAQEYYKLLQNTAFRGYRLGLLHGQMKPKEKDNIMRDFESGKIQLLVSTVVVEVGVDVPNAVVMVIENAERFGLSQLHQLRGRVGRGSAPSTCILVSDAQNDEAKRRFDIMCKTTDGFLIADEDLKMRGPGDFFGSKQHGLPSLRIADILTDTGMLNEAQKSAQMIIATDGGLLLPEHKGIKRQIDKMFGNGYVKA
;
A
#
# COMPACT_ATOMS: atom_id res chain seq x y z
N MET A 1 -6.63 21.78 33.03
CA MET A 1 -6.14 20.39 32.86
C MET A 1 -4.96 20.42 31.93
N ASP A 2 -3.96 19.62 32.19
CA ASP A 2 -2.79 19.46 31.36
C ASP A 2 -2.99 18.24 30.41
N PHE A 3 -2.32 18.25 29.27
CA PHE A 3 -2.39 17.13 28.28
C PHE A 3 -1.87 15.81 28.86
N SER A 4 -0.97 15.85 29.83
CA SER A 4 -0.44 14.68 30.53
C SER A 4 -1.37 14.12 31.61
N THR A 5 -2.47 14.84 31.95
CA THR A 5 -3.44 14.39 32.96
C THR A 5 -4.04 13.05 32.51
N GLU A 6 -4.02 12.03 33.37
CA GLU A 6 -4.60 10.73 33.08
C GLU A 6 -6.13 10.82 32.95
N ILE A 7 -6.70 10.01 32.08
CA ILE A 7 -8.13 10.05 31.75
C ILE A 7 -9.03 9.73 32.96
N GLN A 8 -8.55 8.96 33.92
CA GLN A 8 -9.29 8.59 35.14
C GLN A 8 -9.71 9.79 36.01
N TYR A 9 -9.05 10.94 35.86
CA TYR A 9 -9.38 12.16 36.57
C TYR A 9 -10.50 12.99 35.95
N LEU A 10 -11.01 12.55 34.77
CA LEU A 10 -12.20 13.14 34.17
C LEU A 10 -13.46 12.68 34.93
N LYS A 11 -14.39 13.62 35.19
CA LYS A 11 -15.64 13.32 35.91
C LYS A 11 -16.46 12.26 35.14
N GLY A 12 -16.68 11.12 35.79
CA GLY A 12 -17.42 10.00 35.25
C GLY A 12 -16.56 8.90 34.62
N VAL A 13 -15.23 9.03 34.72
CA VAL A 13 -14.28 7.98 34.32
C VAL A 13 -13.68 7.39 35.61
N GLY A 14 -14.21 6.23 36.01
CA GLY A 14 -13.62 5.45 37.10
C GLY A 14 -12.57 4.47 36.57
N PRO A 15 -11.88 3.68 37.44
CA PRO A 15 -10.81 2.77 37.02
C PRO A 15 -11.19 1.81 35.90
N ALA A 16 -12.36 1.17 35.96
CA ALA A 16 -12.83 0.25 34.94
C ALA A 16 -13.03 0.92 33.56
N ARG A 17 -13.52 2.17 33.54
CA ARG A 17 -13.65 2.93 32.28
C ARG A 17 -12.31 3.44 31.79
N ALA A 18 -11.40 3.80 32.70
CA ALA A 18 -10.05 4.17 32.32
C ALA A 18 -9.33 3.00 31.62
N GLU A 19 -9.47 1.77 32.16
CA GLU A 19 -8.95 0.56 31.50
C GLU A 19 -9.58 0.32 30.12
N ALA A 20 -10.89 0.54 29.98
CA ALA A 20 -11.58 0.42 28.71
C ALA A 20 -11.10 1.48 27.67
N PHE A 21 -10.81 2.70 28.09
CA PHE A 21 -10.19 3.74 27.28
C PHE A 21 -8.75 3.41 26.92
N SER A 22 -7.98 2.82 27.84
CA SER A 22 -6.59 2.37 27.60
C SER A 22 -6.51 1.33 26.48
N LYS A 23 -7.48 0.40 26.40
CA LYS A 23 -7.59 -0.55 25.28
C LYS A 23 -7.81 0.13 23.91
N LEU A 24 -8.29 1.38 23.91
CA LEU A 24 -8.41 2.23 22.72
C LEU A 24 -7.18 3.15 22.50
N GLY A 25 -6.14 3.01 23.32
CA GLY A 25 -4.95 3.86 23.28
C GLY A 25 -5.18 5.27 23.83
N VAL A 26 -6.18 5.43 24.72
CA VAL A 26 -6.58 6.73 25.30
C VAL A 26 -6.32 6.72 26.81
N ASP A 27 -5.08 7.00 27.20
CA ASP A 27 -4.65 6.99 28.60
C ASP A 27 -4.66 8.38 29.25
N THR A 28 -4.55 9.43 28.44
CA THR A 28 -4.43 10.82 28.90
C THR A 28 -5.42 11.74 28.21
N VAL A 29 -5.61 12.94 28.78
CA VAL A 29 -6.38 14.03 28.16
C VAL A 29 -5.84 14.36 26.77
N GLY A 30 -4.52 14.41 26.59
CA GLY A 30 -3.90 14.66 25.29
C GLY A 30 -4.16 13.55 24.27
N ALA A 31 -4.26 12.29 24.71
CA ALA A 31 -4.65 11.17 23.84
C ALA A 31 -6.13 11.25 23.45
N LEU A 32 -7.01 11.61 24.42
CA LEU A 32 -8.44 11.83 24.18
C LEU A 32 -8.69 12.93 23.15
N LEU A 33 -7.99 14.06 23.23
CA LEU A 33 -8.11 15.18 22.29
C LEU A 33 -7.53 14.86 20.88
N ARG A 34 -6.83 13.74 20.72
CA ARG A 34 -6.40 13.18 19.45
C ARG A 34 -7.20 11.94 19.02
N PHE A 35 -8.23 11.57 19.78
CA PHE A 35 -9.16 10.51 19.43
C PHE A 35 -10.33 11.10 18.65
N TYR A 36 -10.15 11.27 17.34
CA TYR A 36 -11.07 12.03 16.48
C TYR A 36 -12.38 11.29 16.22
N PRO A 37 -13.51 12.04 16.02
CA PRO A 37 -14.77 11.47 15.58
C PRO A 37 -14.64 10.79 14.21
N ARG A 38 -15.35 9.68 14.02
CA ARG A 38 -15.43 8.97 12.72
C ARG A 38 -16.50 9.54 11.79
N ALA A 39 -17.51 10.20 12.32
CA ALA A 39 -18.65 10.77 11.61
C ALA A 39 -19.27 11.91 12.41
N TYR A 40 -20.18 12.63 11.78
CA TYR A 40 -20.93 13.73 12.42
C TYR A 40 -22.40 13.62 12.09
N GLU A 41 -23.25 13.91 13.08
CA GLU A 41 -24.69 14.01 12.96
C GLU A 41 -25.10 15.49 12.87
N ASP A 42 -25.77 15.89 11.79
CA ASP A 42 -26.22 17.27 11.60
C ASP A 42 -27.59 17.50 12.24
N TRP A 43 -27.61 17.97 13.48
CA TRP A 43 -28.80 18.39 14.19
C TRP A 43 -29.11 19.88 13.99
N SER A 44 -28.30 20.61 13.23
CA SER A 44 -28.48 22.06 12.99
C SER A 44 -29.59 22.32 11.97
N ARG A 45 -29.76 21.42 10.99
CA ARG A 45 -30.71 21.55 9.92
C ARG A 45 -31.94 20.68 10.14
N VAL A 46 -32.99 21.28 10.70
CA VAL A 46 -34.29 20.64 10.86
C VAL A 46 -35.08 20.73 9.56
N VAL A 47 -35.53 19.58 9.05
CA VAL A 47 -36.25 19.47 7.78
C VAL A 47 -37.72 19.09 8.07
N PRO A 48 -38.76 19.71 7.41
CA PRO A 48 -40.13 19.27 7.52
C PRO A 48 -40.33 17.83 7.05
N ILE A 49 -41.24 17.07 7.69
CA ILE A 49 -41.50 15.66 7.38
C ILE A 49 -41.79 15.41 5.89
N ARG A 50 -42.53 16.30 5.27
CA ARG A 50 -42.90 16.17 3.82
C ARG A 50 -41.75 16.40 2.89
N GLU A 51 -40.81 17.28 3.24
CA GLU A 51 -39.65 17.69 2.44
C GLU A 51 -38.43 16.83 2.69
N ALA A 52 -38.44 16.03 3.77
CA ALA A 52 -37.30 15.22 4.18
C ALA A 52 -36.95 14.17 3.10
N PRO A 53 -35.70 14.08 2.66
CA PRO A 53 -35.29 13.16 1.60
C PRO A 53 -35.41 11.71 2.08
N VAL A 54 -35.89 10.82 1.17
CA VAL A 54 -35.94 9.38 1.42
C VAL A 54 -34.53 8.80 1.29
N ASP A 55 -34.22 7.76 2.08
CA ASP A 55 -32.94 7.06 2.13
C ASP A 55 -31.74 7.90 2.57
N THR A 56 -31.99 9.07 3.18
CA THR A 56 -30.95 9.98 3.70
C THR A 56 -31.19 10.25 5.18
N GLU A 57 -30.13 10.42 5.94
CA GLU A 57 -30.20 10.85 7.34
C GLU A 57 -30.58 12.33 7.42
N CYS A 58 -31.53 12.65 8.28
CA CYS A 58 -31.96 14.02 8.52
C CYS A 58 -32.50 14.21 9.94
N CYS A 59 -32.52 15.47 10.39
CA CYS A 59 -33.10 15.86 11.65
C CYS A 59 -34.54 16.38 11.42
N ILE A 60 -35.50 15.84 12.17
CA ILE A 60 -36.91 16.22 12.15
C ILE A 60 -37.31 16.69 13.53
N ARG A 61 -38.07 17.79 13.59
CA ARG A 61 -38.76 18.23 14.79
C ARG A 61 -40.23 17.86 14.69
N ALA A 62 -40.73 17.09 15.65
CA ALA A 62 -42.11 16.65 15.63
C ALA A 62 -42.67 16.36 17.03
N VAL A 63 -44.00 16.46 17.15
CA VAL A 63 -44.77 16.13 18.34
C VAL A 63 -45.18 14.67 18.27
N VAL A 64 -45.04 13.95 19.37
CA VAL A 64 -45.53 12.55 19.50
C VAL A 64 -47.02 12.52 19.53
N SER A 65 -47.63 11.75 18.62
CA SER A 65 -49.13 11.66 18.47
C SER A 65 -49.74 10.70 19.46
N TYR A 66 -49.02 9.72 19.95
CA TYR A 66 -49.45 8.77 20.99
C TYR A 66 -48.23 8.04 21.59
N THR A 67 -48.34 7.63 22.85
CA THR A 67 -47.31 6.85 23.54
C THR A 67 -47.01 5.55 22.77
N PRO A 68 -45.70 5.17 22.58
CA PRO A 68 -45.34 3.99 21.81
C PRO A 68 -46.01 2.70 22.28
N SER A 69 -46.71 2.02 21.38
CA SER A 69 -47.30 0.70 21.63
C SER A 69 -46.28 -0.41 21.45
N LYS A 70 -46.23 -1.36 22.39
CA LYS A 70 -45.25 -2.47 22.40
C LYS A 70 -45.92 -3.77 21.91
N ILE A 71 -45.32 -4.40 20.91
CA ILE A 71 -45.81 -5.67 20.34
C ILE A 71 -44.63 -6.66 20.36
N ARG A 72 -44.87 -7.88 20.82
CA ARG A 72 -43.88 -8.97 20.69
C ARG A 72 -44.06 -9.63 19.32
N ILE A 73 -42.99 -9.71 18.55
CA ILE A 73 -42.93 -10.35 17.25
C ILE A 73 -42.29 -11.75 17.34
N PRO A 74 -42.51 -12.65 16.37
CA PRO A 74 -41.86 -13.96 16.32
C PRO A 74 -40.35 -13.86 16.52
N GLY A 75 -39.79 -14.77 17.32
CA GLY A 75 -38.36 -14.72 17.73
C GLY A 75 -38.09 -13.94 19.02
N GLY A 76 -39.16 -13.56 19.79
CA GLY A 76 -39.00 -12.94 21.13
C GLY A 76 -38.58 -11.46 21.12
N ARG A 77 -38.48 -10.83 19.96
CA ARG A 77 -38.09 -9.42 19.81
C ARG A 77 -39.25 -8.49 20.15
N LEU A 78 -38.95 -7.38 20.84
CA LEU A 78 -39.89 -6.33 21.15
C LEU A 78 -39.91 -5.29 20.02
N LEU A 79 -41.07 -5.05 19.44
CA LEU A 79 -41.29 -4.00 18.47
C LEU A 79 -42.17 -2.91 19.10
N SER A 80 -41.72 -1.66 19.06
CA SER A 80 -42.47 -0.51 19.52
C SER A 80 -42.71 0.44 18.37
N LYS A 81 -43.95 0.92 18.21
CA LYS A 81 -44.37 1.85 17.16
C LYS A 81 -45.08 3.06 17.75
N THR A 82 -44.80 4.21 17.18
CA THR A 82 -45.58 5.44 17.40
C THR A 82 -45.55 6.29 16.14
N SER A 83 -46.37 7.31 16.07
CA SER A 83 -46.35 8.31 15.00
C SER A 83 -46.00 9.67 15.57
N VAL A 84 -45.37 10.49 14.78
CA VAL A 84 -45.05 11.88 15.12
C VAL A 84 -45.49 12.79 13.99
N THR A 85 -45.81 14.03 14.32
CA THR A 85 -46.28 15.03 13.36
C THR A 85 -45.60 16.38 13.59
N ASP A 86 -45.29 17.09 12.51
CA ASP A 86 -44.86 18.49 12.51
C ASP A 86 -45.98 19.47 12.13
N GLY A 87 -47.23 19.01 12.11
CA GLY A 87 -48.39 19.74 11.64
C GLY A 87 -48.55 19.79 10.12
N ARG A 88 -47.54 19.38 9.34
CA ARG A 88 -47.55 19.33 7.85
C ARG A 88 -47.45 17.93 7.31
N GLY A 89 -46.93 16.98 8.10
CA GLY A 89 -46.77 15.59 7.72
C GLY A 89 -46.81 14.65 8.91
N ILE A 90 -46.89 13.33 8.63
CA ILE A 90 -46.87 12.27 9.63
C ILE A 90 -45.68 11.35 9.30
N LEU A 91 -44.96 10.95 10.33
CA LEU A 91 -43.84 10.02 10.25
C LEU A 91 -44.00 8.90 11.26
N ASN A 92 -43.91 7.66 10.84
CA ASN A 92 -43.93 6.53 11.76
C ASN A 92 -42.56 6.27 12.32
N LEU A 93 -42.48 6.09 13.63
CA LEU A 93 -41.27 5.70 14.33
C LEU A 93 -41.33 4.24 14.74
N VAL A 94 -40.33 3.48 14.43
CA VAL A 94 -40.25 2.04 14.70
C VAL A 94 -39.02 1.76 15.53
N PHE A 95 -39.15 1.12 16.69
CA PHE A 95 -38.03 0.78 17.58
C PHE A 95 -37.98 -0.72 17.83
N PHE A 96 -36.80 -1.30 17.76
CA PHE A 96 -36.57 -2.71 18.07
C PHE A 96 -35.87 -2.86 19.42
N ASN A 97 -36.34 -3.79 20.23
CA ASN A 97 -35.76 -4.17 21.52
C ASN A 97 -35.54 -3.03 22.54
N ASN A 98 -36.23 -1.89 22.39
CA ASN A 98 -36.13 -0.80 23.34
C ASN A 98 -37.26 -0.92 24.41
N LYS A 99 -36.85 -1.36 25.62
CA LYS A 99 -37.76 -1.57 26.74
C LYS A 99 -38.26 -0.25 27.36
N PHE A 100 -37.55 0.85 27.17
CA PHE A 100 -37.78 2.12 27.85
C PHE A 100 -38.39 3.21 26.94
N ILE A 101 -38.72 2.89 25.72
CA ILE A 101 -39.15 3.91 24.73
C ILE A 101 -40.47 4.63 25.16
N ASP A 102 -41.35 3.96 25.85
CA ASP A 102 -42.60 4.52 26.38
C ASP A 102 -42.39 5.53 27.52
N SER A 103 -41.30 5.37 28.26
CA SER A 103 -40.95 6.36 29.28
C SER A 103 -40.12 7.53 28.69
N MET A 104 -39.50 7.35 27.56
CA MET A 104 -38.71 8.36 26.84
C MET A 104 -39.56 9.30 25.99
N LEU A 105 -40.59 8.76 25.29
CA LEU A 105 -41.48 9.52 24.42
C LEU A 105 -42.86 9.63 25.07
N LYS A 106 -43.27 10.86 25.31
CA LYS A 106 -44.59 11.15 25.91
C LYS A 106 -45.49 11.77 24.86
N ASP A 107 -46.76 11.40 24.92
CA ASP A 107 -47.81 11.95 24.10
C ASP A 107 -47.91 13.46 24.23
N GLY A 108 -48.02 14.18 23.12
CA GLY A 108 -48.13 15.63 23.07
C GLY A 108 -46.80 16.38 23.29
N GLU A 109 -45.68 15.71 23.64
CA GLU A 109 -44.40 16.38 23.79
C GLU A 109 -43.65 16.47 22.45
N GLU A 110 -42.90 17.55 22.24
CA GLU A 110 -42.06 17.82 21.08
C GLU A 110 -40.64 17.27 21.27
N TYR A 111 -40.11 16.59 20.25
CA TYR A 111 -38.74 16.05 20.23
C TYR A 111 -38.07 16.34 18.89
N LEU A 112 -36.75 16.26 18.88
CA LEU A 112 -35.93 16.13 17.69
C LEU A 112 -35.63 14.64 17.47
N PHE A 113 -35.80 14.20 16.22
CA PHE A 113 -35.50 12.86 15.76
C PHE A 113 -34.46 12.91 14.67
N PHE A 114 -33.37 12.20 14.82
CA PHE A 114 -32.31 12.09 13.81
C PHE A 114 -32.21 10.65 13.32
N GLY A 115 -32.26 10.46 12.03
CA GLY A 115 -32.14 9.14 11.41
C GLY A 115 -32.51 9.14 9.95
N LYS A 116 -32.43 7.95 9.35
CA LYS A 116 -32.73 7.71 7.95
C LYS A 116 -34.24 7.52 7.74
N ILE A 117 -34.84 8.32 6.85
CA ILE A 117 -36.21 8.12 6.44
C ILE A 117 -36.27 7.03 5.36
N THR A 118 -37.15 6.06 5.56
CA THR A 118 -37.49 5.02 4.60
C THR A 118 -39.00 5.03 4.30
N VAL A 119 -39.38 4.36 3.26
CA VAL A 119 -40.80 4.19 2.91
C VAL A 119 -41.16 2.70 3.08
N ASP A 120 -42.28 2.43 3.79
CA ASP A 120 -42.74 1.07 3.99
C ASP A 120 -43.45 0.51 2.72
N LYS A 121 -43.90 -0.76 2.80
CA LYS A 121 -44.60 -1.45 1.71
C LYS A 121 -45.91 -0.77 1.27
N HIS A 122 -46.43 0.14 2.09
CA HIS A 122 -47.68 0.87 1.85
C HIS A 122 -47.48 2.33 1.45
N GLY A 123 -46.21 2.72 1.18
CA GLY A 123 -45.85 4.09 0.82
C GLY A 123 -45.81 5.06 1.99
N ILE A 124 -45.80 4.56 3.24
CA ILE A 124 -45.81 5.41 4.44
C ILE A 124 -44.34 5.68 4.86
N ARG A 125 -44.03 6.94 5.13
CA ARG A 125 -42.72 7.34 5.62
C ARG A 125 -42.49 6.83 7.04
N GLN A 126 -41.33 6.25 7.28
CA GLN A 126 -40.93 5.75 8.59
C GLN A 126 -39.47 6.00 8.88
N MET A 127 -39.12 6.07 10.17
CA MET A 127 -37.77 6.11 10.70
C MET A 127 -37.54 4.95 11.65
N VAL A 128 -36.50 4.16 11.44
CA VAL A 128 -36.22 2.97 12.24
C VAL A 128 -35.13 3.30 13.27
N SER A 129 -35.49 3.15 14.53
CA SER A 129 -34.61 3.41 15.69
C SER A 129 -33.89 4.76 15.63
N PRO A 130 -34.62 5.90 15.41
CA PRO A 130 -34.00 7.21 15.39
C PRO A 130 -33.34 7.55 16.72
N LEU A 131 -32.35 8.42 16.66
CA LEU A 131 -31.85 9.10 17.85
C LEU A 131 -32.87 10.16 18.28
N ILE A 132 -33.02 10.35 19.59
CA ILE A 132 -34.04 11.21 20.17
C ILE A 132 -33.34 12.26 21.05
N SER A 133 -33.74 13.54 20.91
CA SER A 133 -33.31 14.64 21.77
C SER A 133 -34.48 15.51 22.18
N LYS A 134 -34.48 16.01 23.42
CA LYS A 134 -35.45 17.01 23.89
C LYS A 134 -35.07 18.46 23.60
N GLY A 135 -34.16 18.68 22.62
CA GLY A 135 -33.69 20.00 22.22
C GLY A 135 -32.29 20.36 22.71
N GLU A 136 -31.63 19.50 23.48
CA GLU A 136 -30.24 19.68 23.90
C GLU A 136 -29.25 19.73 22.73
N ASP A 137 -29.59 19.01 21.61
CA ASP A 137 -28.78 18.91 20.39
C ASP A 137 -29.23 19.91 19.29
N LYS A 138 -30.16 20.83 19.60
CA LYS A 138 -30.65 21.81 18.64
C LYS A 138 -29.52 22.72 18.13
N ASN A 139 -29.48 22.91 16.81
CA ASN A 139 -28.51 23.76 16.13
C ASN A 139 -27.04 23.33 16.35
N ARG A 140 -26.75 22.04 16.46
CA ARG A 140 -25.38 21.56 16.65
C ARG A 140 -25.04 20.43 15.69
N ILE A 141 -23.77 20.38 15.30
CA ILE A 141 -23.16 19.24 14.62
C ILE A 141 -22.53 18.36 15.69
N ARG A 142 -23.04 17.14 15.84
CA ARG A 142 -22.66 16.25 16.93
C ARG A 142 -21.64 15.22 16.47
N PRO A 143 -20.52 15.06 17.20
CA PRO A 143 -19.50 14.07 16.86
C PRO A 143 -19.94 12.64 17.17
N VAL A 144 -19.61 11.69 16.30
CA VAL A 144 -19.79 10.25 16.51
C VAL A 144 -18.40 9.60 16.64
N TYR A 145 -18.09 9.11 17.85
CA TYR A 145 -16.81 8.45 18.11
C TYR A 145 -16.85 6.94 17.85
N PRO A 146 -15.70 6.30 17.57
CA PRO A 146 -15.59 4.85 17.61
C PRO A 146 -16.06 4.30 18.97
N GLN A 147 -16.74 3.16 18.96
CA GLN A 147 -17.36 2.56 20.13
C GLN A 147 -16.84 1.15 20.37
N THR A 148 -16.81 0.75 21.65
CA THR A 148 -16.62 -0.63 22.09
C THR A 148 -17.78 -1.03 22.99
N ALA A 149 -17.80 -2.28 23.47
CA ALA A 149 -18.81 -2.73 24.41
C ALA A 149 -18.85 -1.88 25.70
N ASP A 150 -17.68 -1.36 26.11
CA ASP A 150 -17.50 -0.67 27.39
C ASP A 150 -17.42 0.86 27.27
N VAL A 151 -17.13 1.39 26.06
CA VAL A 151 -16.99 2.82 25.79
C VAL A 151 -17.95 3.24 24.69
N SER A 152 -19.00 3.97 25.07
CA SER A 152 -19.98 4.53 24.12
C SER A 152 -19.53 5.88 23.57
N SER A 153 -19.97 6.23 22.34
CA SER A 153 -19.72 7.55 21.73
C SER A 153 -20.16 8.71 22.63
N LYS A 154 -21.31 8.57 23.30
CA LYS A 154 -21.83 9.60 24.23
C LYS A 154 -20.92 9.80 25.46
N LEU A 155 -20.29 8.73 25.95
CA LEU A 155 -19.31 8.83 27.04
C LEU A 155 -18.07 9.59 26.59
N THR A 156 -17.51 9.21 25.43
CA THR A 156 -16.35 9.87 24.84
C THR A 156 -16.63 11.34 24.55
N GLU A 157 -17.77 11.68 23.97
CA GLU A 157 -18.22 13.05 23.72
C GLU A 157 -18.22 13.87 25.01
N LYS A 158 -18.81 13.33 26.10
CA LYS A 158 -18.87 14.02 27.39
C LYS A 158 -17.48 14.24 28.00
N CYS A 159 -16.61 13.24 27.91
CA CYS A 159 -15.23 13.34 28.42
C CYS A 159 -14.42 14.37 27.61
N THR A 160 -14.55 14.36 26.29
CA THR A 160 -13.88 15.32 25.39
C THR A 160 -14.34 16.76 25.66
N MET A 161 -15.65 16.97 25.86
CA MET A 161 -16.17 18.29 26.21
C MET A 161 -15.62 18.80 27.55
N GLN A 162 -15.47 17.93 28.55
CA GLN A 162 -14.86 18.30 29.83
C GLN A 162 -13.37 18.63 29.66
N ALA A 163 -12.64 17.83 28.87
CA ALA A 163 -11.24 18.05 28.59
C ALA A 163 -11.02 19.41 27.93
N LEU A 164 -11.78 19.75 26.89
CA LEU A 164 -11.69 21.03 26.17
C LEU A 164 -12.06 22.22 27.04
N LYS A 165 -13.07 22.09 27.94
CA LYS A 165 -13.41 23.15 28.92
C LYS A 165 -12.32 23.33 29.98
N GLY A 166 -11.61 22.25 30.31
CA GLY A 166 -10.54 22.29 31.29
C GLY A 166 -9.19 22.81 30.76
N CYS A 167 -8.99 22.76 29.45
CA CYS A 167 -7.80 23.29 28.75
C CYS A 167 -8.05 24.74 28.35
N LYS A 168 -7.19 25.69 28.83
CA LYS A 168 -7.33 27.12 28.52
C LYS A 168 -7.04 27.37 27.02
N GLU A 169 -5.88 26.94 26.57
CA GLU A 169 -5.41 27.08 25.21
C GLU A 169 -4.52 25.90 24.88
N ILE A 170 -4.61 25.42 23.63
CA ILE A 170 -3.77 24.34 23.11
C ILE A 170 -2.59 24.99 22.40
N PRO A 171 -1.36 24.87 22.93
CA PRO A 171 -0.21 25.53 22.33
C PRO A 171 0.09 24.94 20.95
N ASP A 172 0.31 25.83 19.98
CA ASP A 172 0.69 25.42 18.65
C ASP A 172 2.18 25.03 18.62
N PHE A 173 2.49 24.01 17.85
CA PHE A 173 3.87 23.56 17.64
C PHE A 173 4.39 23.97 16.27
N MET A 174 3.51 24.44 15.38
CA MET A 174 3.84 24.81 14.01
C MET A 174 4.32 26.27 13.96
N PRO A 175 5.41 26.58 13.26
CA PRO A 175 5.84 27.94 13.00
C PRO A 175 4.78 28.75 12.25
N SER A 176 4.64 30.03 12.57
CA SER A 176 3.65 30.93 11.95
C SER A 176 3.82 31.03 10.41
N GLU A 177 5.07 31.03 9.93
CA GLU A 177 5.38 31.06 8.50
C GLU A 177 4.74 29.88 7.72
N ILE A 178 4.76 28.69 8.30
CA ILE A 178 4.16 27.49 7.68
C ILE A 178 2.64 27.59 7.72
N LEU A 179 2.06 28.10 8.82
CA LEU A 179 0.62 28.30 8.95
C LEU A 179 0.10 29.27 7.89
N GLU A 180 0.73 30.42 7.75
CA GLU A 180 0.36 31.44 6.78
C GLU A 180 0.51 30.97 5.34
N LYS A 181 1.65 30.34 5.02
CA LYS A 181 1.94 29.85 3.66
C LYS A 181 0.92 28.81 3.17
N ASN A 182 0.41 27.97 4.05
CA ASN A 182 -0.51 26.88 3.70
C ASN A 182 -1.97 27.18 4.06
N ASP A 183 -2.28 28.43 4.48
CA ASP A 183 -3.62 28.84 4.92
C ASP A 183 -4.21 27.87 5.94
N LEU A 184 -3.51 27.70 7.08
CA LEU A 184 -3.89 26.77 8.15
C LEU A 184 -4.36 27.55 9.38
N CYS A 185 -5.41 27.05 10.04
CA CYS A 185 -5.86 27.58 11.32
C CYS A 185 -4.93 27.14 12.47
N SER A 186 -5.07 27.80 13.63
CA SER A 186 -4.34 27.40 14.86
C SER A 186 -4.72 26.01 15.33
N LEU A 187 -3.83 25.34 16.07
CA LEU A 187 -4.09 24.00 16.61
C LEU A 187 -5.27 24.00 17.61
N ASP A 188 -5.42 25.05 18.43
CA ASP A 188 -6.55 25.18 19.35
C ASP A 188 -7.88 25.24 18.59
N TYR A 189 -7.95 26.06 17.54
CA TYR A 189 -9.13 26.11 16.67
C TYR A 189 -9.43 24.76 16.05
N ALA A 190 -8.40 24.08 15.51
CA ALA A 190 -8.56 22.78 14.85
C ALA A 190 -9.08 21.69 15.81
N ILE A 191 -8.49 21.58 16.99
CA ILE A 191 -8.90 20.59 18.00
C ILE A 191 -10.31 20.86 18.53
N ARG A 192 -10.71 22.12 18.73
CA ARG A 192 -12.08 22.44 19.16
C ARG A 192 -13.10 22.13 18.08
N ASN A 193 -12.83 22.50 16.85
CA ASN A 193 -13.77 22.32 15.74
C ASN A 193 -13.78 20.92 15.14
N ILE A 194 -12.75 20.07 15.33
CA ILE A 194 -12.83 18.66 14.98
C ILE A 194 -13.75 17.90 15.93
N HIS A 195 -13.84 18.30 17.19
CA HIS A 195 -14.70 17.65 18.16
C HIS A 195 -16.10 18.25 18.22
N PHE A 196 -16.22 19.58 18.20
CA PHE A 196 -17.48 20.31 18.33
C PHE A 196 -17.51 21.46 17.30
N PRO A 197 -17.72 21.14 16.03
CA PRO A 197 -17.70 22.15 14.98
C PRO A 197 -18.89 23.11 15.08
N GLU A 198 -18.62 24.38 14.87
CA GLU A 198 -19.65 25.42 14.78
C GLU A 198 -20.42 25.34 13.46
N SER A 199 -19.73 24.93 12.38
CA SER A 199 -20.27 24.74 11.04
C SER A 199 -19.46 23.65 10.29
N PHE A 200 -19.96 23.14 9.15
CA PHE A 200 -19.17 22.25 8.30
C PHE A 200 -17.93 22.94 7.73
N GLU A 201 -17.97 24.23 7.46
CA GLU A 201 -16.82 25.00 7.02
C GLU A 201 -15.71 25.02 8.11
N SER A 202 -16.08 25.26 9.37
CA SER A 202 -15.12 25.20 10.48
C SER A 202 -14.56 23.79 10.70
N LEU A 203 -15.37 22.76 10.45
CA LEU A 203 -14.93 21.36 10.46
C LEU A 203 -13.91 21.09 9.34
N ASP A 204 -14.16 21.53 8.12
CA ASP A 204 -13.26 21.33 6.99
C ASP A 204 -11.91 22.05 7.21
N ARG A 205 -11.93 23.27 7.74
CA ARG A 205 -10.70 23.99 8.12
C ARG A 205 -9.92 23.25 9.23
N ALA A 206 -10.61 22.71 10.20
CA ALA A 206 -10.01 21.90 11.27
C ALA A 206 -9.38 20.61 10.70
N ARG A 207 -10.10 19.91 9.82
CA ARG A 207 -9.59 18.70 9.15
C ARG A 207 -8.35 19.01 8.32
N LYS A 208 -8.40 20.08 7.49
CA LYS A 208 -7.27 20.55 6.68
C LYS A 208 -6.01 20.70 7.55
N ARG A 209 -6.13 21.38 8.69
CA ARG A 209 -5.02 21.58 9.61
C ARG A 209 -4.47 20.26 10.17
N LEU A 210 -5.32 19.40 10.70
CA LEU A 210 -4.89 18.16 11.36
C LEU A 210 -4.31 17.14 10.39
N ILE A 211 -4.84 17.07 9.17
CA ILE A 211 -4.28 16.25 8.09
C ILE A 211 -2.89 16.77 7.71
N PHE A 212 -2.75 18.08 7.52
CA PHE A 212 -1.46 18.69 7.22
C PHE A 212 -0.43 18.40 8.33
N ASP A 213 -0.81 18.54 9.60
CA ASP A 213 0.06 18.28 10.74
C ASP A 213 0.62 16.85 10.73
N GLU A 214 -0.24 15.84 10.51
CA GLU A 214 0.21 14.44 10.46
C GLU A 214 1.15 14.18 9.29
N LEU A 215 0.81 14.68 8.10
CA LEU A 215 1.61 14.50 6.89
C LEU A 215 2.94 15.27 6.98
N PHE A 216 2.94 16.47 7.54
CA PHE A 216 4.14 17.28 7.72
C PHE A 216 5.13 16.64 8.71
N ILE A 217 4.65 16.18 9.87
CA ILE A 217 5.49 15.50 10.85
C ILE A 217 6.03 14.18 10.29
N LEU A 218 5.22 13.44 9.54
CA LEU A 218 5.67 12.23 8.85
C LEU A 218 6.79 12.54 7.84
N GLN A 219 6.58 13.51 6.95
CA GLN A 219 7.57 13.89 5.94
C GLN A 219 8.86 14.43 6.56
N LEU A 220 8.73 15.26 7.57
CA LEU A 220 9.90 15.83 8.26
C LEU A 220 10.71 14.78 9.02
N GLY A 221 10.03 13.82 9.66
CA GLY A 221 10.69 12.70 10.31
C GLY A 221 11.47 11.83 9.31
N LEU A 222 10.86 11.51 8.16
CA LEU A 222 11.51 10.75 7.09
C LEU A 222 12.72 11.49 6.49
N LEU A 223 12.58 12.81 6.24
CA LEU A 223 13.68 13.64 5.74
C LEU A 223 14.82 13.76 6.77
N SER A 224 14.51 13.89 8.05
CA SER A 224 15.53 13.94 9.12
C SER A 224 16.32 12.63 9.24
N ILE A 225 15.69 11.48 8.97
CA ILE A 225 16.39 10.18 8.90
C ILE A 225 17.32 10.17 7.69
N LYS A 226 16.85 10.65 6.53
CA LYS A 226 17.64 10.72 5.30
C LYS A 226 18.86 11.62 5.43
N GLU A 227 18.73 12.79 6.06
CA GLU A 227 19.86 13.70 6.28
C GLU A 227 20.96 13.06 7.15
N ARG A 228 20.59 12.32 8.18
CA ARG A 228 21.55 11.62 9.03
C ARG A 228 22.28 10.48 8.32
N THR A 229 21.59 9.76 7.41
CA THR A 229 22.26 8.77 6.55
C THR A 229 23.11 9.43 5.48
N GLY A 230 22.84 10.67 5.08
CA GLY A 230 23.61 11.49 4.13
C GLY A 230 24.87 12.13 4.75
N GLU A 231 25.03 12.14 6.08
CA GLU A 231 26.31 12.53 6.74
C GLU A 231 27.41 11.47 6.55
N GLU A 232 27.05 10.24 6.17
CA GLU A 232 27.99 9.19 5.83
C GLU A 232 28.66 9.50 4.49
N LYS A 233 29.97 9.70 4.50
CA LYS A 233 30.77 9.86 3.28
C LYS A 233 31.16 8.50 2.71
N THR A 234 31.27 8.43 1.38
CA THR A 234 31.80 7.25 0.69
C THR A 234 32.99 7.61 -0.16
N GLU A 235 33.98 6.73 -0.19
CA GLU A 235 35.10 6.80 -1.14
C GLU A 235 34.74 6.17 -2.49
N MET A 236 33.55 5.53 -2.58
CA MET A 236 33.07 4.83 -3.79
C MET A 236 32.42 5.78 -4.79
N VAL A 237 33.17 6.81 -5.19
CA VAL A 237 32.74 7.90 -6.07
C VAL A 237 33.08 7.60 -7.52
N ILE A 238 32.12 7.84 -8.42
CA ILE A 238 32.34 7.81 -9.87
C ILE A 238 33.07 9.08 -10.30
N LYS A 239 34.34 8.94 -10.66
CA LYS A 239 35.20 10.06 -11.16
C LYS A 239 35.04 10.21 -12.67
N ASN A 240 34.98 9.09 -13.41
CA ASN A 240 34.90 9.05 -14.86
C ASN A 240 33.55 8.50 -15.29
N ASP A 241 32.78 9.31 -16.00
CA ASP A 241 31.50 8.91 -16.57
C ASP A 241 31.73 8.24 -17.92
N CYS A 242 31.45 6.95 -17.99
CA CYS A 242 31.60 6.12 -19.20
C CYS A 242 30.26 5.71 -19.80
N THR A 243 29.18 6.45 -19.50
CA THR A 243 27.82 6.09 -19.89
C THR A 243 27.61 6.10 -21.39
N GLU A 244 28.13 7.10 -22.09
CA GLU A 244 28.02 7.16 -23.55
C GLU A 244 28.77 6.01 -24.23
N ASP A 245 29.98 5.63 -23.75
CA ASP A 245 30.71 4.45 -24.25
C ASP A 245 29.87 3.18 -24.05
N PHE A 246 29.20 3.04 -22.91
CA PHE A 246 28.28 1.93 -22.69
C PHE A 246 27.10 1.93 -23.67
N TYR A 247 26.45 3.09 -23.89
CA TYR A 247 25.30 3.18 -24.80
C TYR A 247 25.66 2.88 -26.26
N HIS A 248 26.84 3.27 -26.73
CA HIS A 248 27.32 2.98 -28.08
C HIS A 248 27.54 1.48 -28.35
N ARG A 249 27.72 0.66 -27.29
CA ARG A 249 27.91 -0.79 -27.39
C ARG A 249 26.60 -1.57 -27.42
N LEU A 250 25.48 -0.92 -27.08
CA LEU A 250 24.19 -1.57 -27.06
C LEU A 250 23.63 -1.74 -28.49
N PRO A 251 22.99 -2.88 -28.80
CA PRO A 251 22.33 -3.10 -30.11
C PRO A 251 21.03 -2.29 -30.28
N PHE A 252 20.66 -1.48 -29.31
CA PHE A 252 19.44 -0.66 -29.29
C PHE A 252 19.67 0.62 -28.48
N SER A 253 18.84 1.64 -28.72
CA SER A 253 18.90 2.89 -27.96
C SER A 253 18.08 2.79 -26.67
N PRO A 254 18.63 3.19 -25.50
CA PRO A 254 17.86 3.28 -24.25
C PRO A 254 16.73 4.30 -24.36
N THR A 255 15.62 4.07 -23.64
CA THR A 255 14.50 5.01 -23.55
C THR A 255 14.90 6.28 -22.80
N ARG A 256 14.10 7.37 -22.94
CA ARG A 256 14.34 8.62 -22.19
C ARG A 256 14.27 8.38 -20.67
N ALA A 257 13.33 7.55 -20.22
CA ALA A 257 13.18 7.20 -18.81
C ALA A 257 14.40 6.44 -18.27
N GLN A 258 14.96 5.49 -19.05
CA GLN A 258 16.18 4.78 -18.67
C GLN A 258 17.38 5.72 -18.61
N LYS A 259 17.58 6.60 -19.59
CA LYS A 259 18.64 7.61 -19.60
C LYS A 259 18.54 8.55 -18.38
N ARG A 260 17.33 9.03 -18.08
CA ARG A 260 17.05 9.85 -16.91
C ARG A 260 17.42 9.13 -15.60
N ALA A 261 16.99 7.88 -15.44
CA ALA A 261 17.27 7.09 -14.23
C ALA A 261 18.79 6.83 -14.06
N VAL A 262 19.52 6.57 -15.14
CA VAL A 262 20.99 6.42 -15.11
C VAL A 262 21.64 7.74 -14.70
N PHE A 263 21.22 8.86 -15.29
CA PHE A 263 21.74 10.19 -14.95
C PHE A 263 21.52 10.54 -13.47
N GLU A 264 20.31 10.33 -12.95
CA GLU A 264 19.97 10.56 -11.54
C GLU A 264 20.83 9.71 -10.60
N ALA A 265 20.98 8.41 -10.90
CA ALA A 265 21.79 7.51 -10.09
C ALA A 265 23.29 7.86 -10.14
N LEU A 266 23.82 8.22 -11.31
CA LEU A 266 25.22 8.66 -11.44
C LEU A 266 25.46 10.01 -10.75
N SER A 267 24.48 10.90 -10.72
CA SER A 267 24.58 12.15 -9.96
C SER A 267 24.76 11.88 -8.47
N ASP A 268 23.98 10.92 -7.93
CA ASP A 268 24.17 10.48 -6.54
C ASP A 268 25.58 9.85 -6.35
N MET A 269 25.98 8.93 -7.23
CA MET A 269 27.30 8.26 -7.13
C MET A 269 28.51 9.19 -7.32
N LYS A 270 28.30 10.42 -7.79
CA LYS A 270 29.33 11.47 -7.91
C LYS A 270 29.35 12.44 -6.71
N SER A 271 28.32 12.45 -5.87
CA SER A 271 28.16 13.43 -4.78
C SER A 271 29.17 13.28 -3.64
N GLY A 272 29.75 12.10 -3.45
CA GLY A 272 30.56 11.75 -2.28
C GLY A 272 29.74 11.23 -1.09
N GLU A 273 28.42 11.14 -1.26
CA GLU A 273 27.51 10.46 -0.34
C GLU A 273 27.09 9.11 -0.94
N PRO A 274 26.85 8.06 -0.14
CA PRO A 274 26.44 6.78 -0.66
C PRO A 274 25.05 6.87 -1.28
N MET A 275 24.95 6.52 -2.56
CA MET A 275 23.66 6.45 -3.23
C MET A 275 22.76 5.40 -2.56
N ASN A 276 21.56 5.77 -2.18
CA ASN A 276 20.52 4.84 -1.72
C ASN A 276 19.26 5.09 -2.55
N ARG A 277 19.07 4.30 -3.65
CA ARG A 277 18.07 4.62 -4.69
C ARG A 277 17.18 3.43 -5.03
N LEU A 278 15.87 3.70 -5.11
CA LEU A 278 14.86 2.78 -5.64
C LEU A 278 14.62 3.05 -7.13
N LEU A 279 14.84 2.05 -7.95
CA LEU A 279 14.47 2.04 -9.36
C LEU A 279 13.15 1.31 -9.53
N GLN A 280 12.11 2.06 -9.82
CA GLN A 280 10.76 1.56 -9.97
C GLN A 280 10.36 1.55 -11.45
N GLY A 281 9.67 0.50 -11.88
CA GLY A 281 9.16 0.43 -13.24
C GLY A 281 8.41 -0.87 -13.47
N ASP A 282 7.51 -0.86 -14.42
CA ASP A 282 6.72 -2.02 -14.78
C ASP A 282 7.57 -3.23 -15.19
N VAL A 283 6.97 -4.40 -15.21
CA VAL A 283 7.62 -5.63 -15.70
C VAL A 283 8.08 -5.39 -17.15
N GLY A 284 9.38 -5.60 -17.40
CA GLY A 284 9.97 -5.42 -18.73
C GLY A 284 10.24 -3.95 -19.14
N SER A 285 10.22 -2.98 -18.22
CA SER A 285 10.66 -1.58 -18.47
C SER A 285 12.16 -1.44 -18.69
N GLY A 286 12.93 -2.51 -18.49
CA GLY A 286 14.39 -2.53 -18.69
C GLY A 286 15.21 -2.05 -17.46
N LYS A 287 14.74 -2.29 -16.26
CA LYS A 287 15.48 -2.00 -15.01
C LYS A 287 16.90 -2.57 -15.01
N THR A 288 17.05 -3.80 -15.52
CA THR A 288 18.36 -4.47 -15.65
C THR A 288 19.36 -3.69 -16.50
N LEU A 289 18.88 -2.93 -17.53
CA LEU A 289 19.73 -2.10 -18.36
C LEU A 289 20.30 -0.90 -17.57
N VAL A 290 19.47 -0.28 -16.74
CA VAL A 290 19.92 0.81 -15.85
C VAL A 290 20.98 0.28 -14.87
N ALA A 291 20.73 -0.87 -14.23
CA ALA A 291 21.70 -1.52 -13.37
C ALA A 291 23.01 -1.85 -14.11
N ALA A 292 22.93 -2.35 -15.37
CA ALA A 292 24.09 -2.63 -16.19
C ALA A 292 24.93 -1.36 -16.48
N ALA A 293 24.28 -0.23 -16.79
CA ALA A 293 24.98 1.04 -17.00
C ALA A 293 25.75 1.50 -15.75
N LEU A 294 25.17 1.35 -14.57
CA LEU A 294 25.81 1.68 -13.30
C LEU A 294 26.95 0.71 -12.96
N ILE A 295 26.75 -0.59 -13.18
CA ILE A 295 27.81 -1.62 -13.01
C ILE A 295 28.98 -1.33 -13.93
N TYR A 296 28.73 -0.94 -15.19
CA TYR A 296 29.76 -0.57 -16.14
C TYR A 296 30.59 0.61 -15.66
N ASN A 297 29.91 1.67 -15.22
CA ASN A 297 30.57 2.85 -14.66
C ASN A 297 31.39 2.52 -13.38
N ALA A 298 30.83 1.71 -12.48
CA ALA A 298 31.54 1.27 -11.28
C ALA A 298 32.83 0.48 -11.64
N ALA A 299 32.74 -0.46 -12.57
CA ALA A 299 33.87 -1.26 -13.01
C ALA A 299 34.96 -0.41 -13.68
N LYS A 300 34.60 0.57 -14.51
CA LYS A 300 35.51 1.53 -15.15
C LYS A 300 36.23 2.45 -14.13
N ASN A 301 35.62 2.67 -12.97
CA ASN A 301 36.22 3.39 -11.86
C ASN A 301 36.96 2.48 -10.84
N GLY A 302 37.23 1.22 -11.22
CA GLY A 302 38.00 0.27 -10.43
C GLY A 302 37.25 -0.40 -9.29
N MET A 303 35.92 -0.20 -9.21
CA MET A 303 35.06 -0.77 -8.17
C MET A 303 34.50 -2.15 -8.57
N GLN A 304 34.08 -2.91 -7.57
CA GLN A 304 33.34 -4.15 -7.73
C GLN A 304 31.85 -3.90 -7.54
N SER A 305 31.02 -4.72 -8.18
CA SER A 305 29.55 -4.68 -8.04
C SER A 305 29.00 -6.02 -7.58
N ALA A 306 27.98 -5.99 -6.73
CA ALA A 306 27.21 -7.16 -6.32
C ALA A 306 25.77 -7.02 -6.83
N PHE A 307 25.24 -8.06 -7.50
CA PHE A 307 23.88 -8.12 -7.98
C PHE A 307 23.15 -9.28 -7.32
N MET A 308 22.17 -8.99 -6.48
CA MET A 308 21.45 -9.98 -5.69
C MET A 308 20.04 -10.21 -6.27
N ALA A 309 19.72 -11.49 -6.55
CA ALA A 309 18.43 -11.94 -7.03
C ALA A 309 17.76 -12.87 -5.98
N PRO A 310 16.42 -12.92 -5.91
CA PRO A 310 15.72 -13.68 -4.88
C PRO A 310 15.78 -15.20 -5.07
N THR A 311 16.03 -15.69 -6.29
CA THR A 311 16.11 -17.12 -6.61
C THR A 311 17.32 -17.45 -7.48
N GLU A 312 17.73 -18.72 -7.49
CA GLU A 312 18.85 -19.18 -8.30
C GLU A 312 18.58 -19.04 -9.80
N VAL A 313 17.36 -19.34 -10.24
CA VAL A 313 16.96 -19.20 -11.65
C VAL A 313 17.08 -17.75 -12.13
N LEU A 314 16.63 -16.79 -11.31
CA LEU A 314 16.80 -15.37 -11.64
C LEU A 314 18.25 -14.93 -11.62
N ALA A 315 19.05 -15.42 -10.67
CA ALA A 315 20.48 -15.14 -10.65
C ALA A 315 21.17 -15.67 -11.90
N GLU A 316 20.86 -16.88 -12.35
CA GLU A 316 21.35 -17.45 -13.61
C GLU A 316 20.90 -16.64 -14.83
N GLN A 317 19.63 -16.20 -14.86
CA GLN A 317 19.10 -15.37 -15.93
C GLN A 317 19.83 -14.02 -16.00
N HIS A 318 20.00 -13.33 -14.88
CA HIS A 318 20.77 -12.09 -14.82
C HIS A 318 22.22 -12.30 -15.21
N TYR A 319 22.83 -13.41 -14.78
CA TYR A 319 24.19 -13.78 -15.18
C TYR A 319 24.33 -13.91 -16.69
N ARG A 320 23.43 -14.65 -17.35
CA ARG A 320 23.41 -14.81 -18.81
C ARG A 320 23.18 -13.48 -19.53
N THR A 321 22.26 -12.65 -19.02
CA THR A 321 21.91 -11.36 -19.63
C THR A 321 23.05 -10.36 -19.49
N LEU A 322 23.60 -10.19 -18.30
CA LEU A 322 24.69 -9.25 -18.05
C LEU A 322 26.01 -9.71 -18.70
N SER A 323 26.27 -11.02 -18.75
CA SER A 323 27.44 -11.56 -19.51
C SER A 323 27.34 -11.23 -20.99
N LYS A 324 26.16 -11.30 -21.61
CA LYS A 324 25.96 -10.88 -23.01
C LYS A 324 26.12 -9.38 -23.19
N ILE A 325 25.59 -8.56 -22.28
CA ILE A 325 25.70 -7.10 -22.34
C ILE A 325 27.15 -6.64 -22.20
N PHE A 326 27.95 -7.31 -21.38
CA PHE A 326 29.35 -6.97 -21.13
C PHE A 326 30.34 -7.72 -22.01
N ASP A 327 29.85 -8.54 -22.95
CA ASP A 327 30.74 -9.20 -23.92
C ASP A 327 31.52 -8.17 -24.73
N GLY A 328 32.83 -8.41 -24.92
CA GLY A 328 33.73 -7.46 -25.57
C GLY A 328 34.06 -6.19 -24.76
N THR A 329 33.66 -6.11 -23.49
CA THR A 329 34.04 -5.01 -22.57
C THR A 329 35.25 -5.38 -21.70
N ASP A 330 35.77 -4.39 -20.93
CA ASP A 330 36.83 -4.62 -19.98
C ASP A 330 36.37 -5.34 -18.69
N ILE A 331 35.05 -5.59 -18.55
CA ILE A 331 34.49 -6.38 -17.44
C ILE A 331 34.73 -7.87 -17.72
N LYS A 332 36.00 -8.29 -17.61
CA LYS A 332 36.42 -9.62 -18.05
C LYS A 332 35.93 -10.76 -17.13
N LYS A 333 35.56 -10.47 -15.89
CA LYS A 333 35.23 -11.52 -14.92
C LYS A 333 33.93 -11.23 -14.17
N ILE A 334 32.91 -11.98 -14.57
CA ILE A 334 31.59 -12.03 -13.96
C ILE A 334 31.44 -13.41 -13.32
N VAL A 335 31.07 -13.49 -12.06
CA VAL A 335 30.94 -14.75 -11.32
C VAL A 335 29.51 -14.95 -10.80
N LEU A 336 29.10 -16.22 -10.73
CA LEU A 336 27.77 -16.61 -10.24
C LEU A 336 27.92 -17.36 -8.91
N LEU A 337 27.38 -16.80 -7.82
CA LEU A 337 27.43 -17.38 -6.48
C LEU A 337 26.02 -17.69 -5.95
N THR A 338 25.69 -18.99 -5.94
CA THR A 338 24.38 -19.48 -5.48
C THR A 338 24.51 -20.55 -4.40
N GLY A 339 23.39 -20.98 -3.85
CA GLY A 339 23.34 -22.08 -2.88
C GLY A 339 23.86 -23.39 -3.47
N SER A 340 23.54 -23.65 -4.75
CA SER A 340 23.91 -24.88 -5.49
C SER A 340 25.37 -24.91 -5.97
N SER A 341 26.10 -23.80 -5.93
CA SER A 341 27.54 -23.78 -6.29
C SER A 341 28.34 -24.72 -5.41
N THR A 342 29.27 -25.47 -5.99
CA THR A 342 30.10 -26.44 -5.27
C THR A 342 31.05 -25.76 -4.28
N ALA A 343 31.52 -26.48 -3.28
CA ALA A 343 32.47 -25.94 -2.30
C ALA A 343 33.78 -25.42 -2.93
N LYS A 344 34.22 -26.04 -4.04
CA LYS A 344 35.39 -25.60 -4.81
C LYS A 344 35.13 -24.29 -5.51
N GLU A 345 34.03 -24.18 -6.23
CA GLU A 345 33.60 -22.93 -6.92
C GLU A 345 33.42 -21.78 -5.93
N LYS A 346 32.72 -22.04 -4.81
CA LYS A 346 32.55 -21.02 -3.76
C LYS A 346 33.87 -20.49 -3.23
N ARG A 347 34.85 -21.38 -3.02
CA ARG A 347 36.19 -20.96 -2.55
C ARG A 347 36.92 -20.14 -3.59
N GLU A 348 36.86 -20.50 -4.85
CA GLU A 348 37.48 -19.78 -5.96
C GLU A 348 36.86 -18.40 -6.14
N ILE A 349 35.53 -18.31 -6.19
CA ILE A 349 34.78 -17.05 -6.31
C ILE A 349 35.09 -16.12 -5.14
N LYS A 350 35.12 -16.62 -3.89
CA LYS A 350 35.47 -15.82 -2.72
C LYS A 350 36.89 -15.26 -2.79
N LYS A 351 37.83 -16.06 -3.30
CA LYS A 351 39.22 -15.59 -3.53
C LYS A 351 39.25 -14.46 -4.57
N GLU A 352 38.51 -14.61 -5.69
CA GLU A 352 38.44 -13.64 -6.77
C GLU A 352 37.71 -12.34 -6.41
N LEU A 353 36.79 -12.39 -5.47
CA LEU A 353 36.18 -11.19 -4.89
C LEU A 353 37.14 -10.46 -3.96
N ARG A 354 37.90 -11.20 -3.14
CA ARG A 354 38.87 -10.65 -2.20
C ARG A 354 40.09 -10.03 -2.91
N ASP A 355 40.56 -10.61 -4.00
CA ASP A 355 41.69 -10.07 -4.76
C ASP A 355 41.29 -9.02 -5.80
N GLY A 356 39.96 -8.78 -5.99
CA GLY A 356 39.42 -7.76 -6.88
C GLY A 356 39.45 -8.16 -8.37
N SER A 357 39.78 -9.40 -8.72
CA SER A 357 39.81 -9.89 -10.11
C SER A 357 38.36 -10.08 -10.68
N ALA A 358 37.42 -10.51 -9.85
CA ALA A 358 36.01 -10.50 -10.22
C ALA A 358 35.44 -9.09 -10.02
N LYS A 359 34.90 -8.51 -11.11
CA LYS A 359 34.31 -7.15 -11.12
C LYS A 359 32.82 -7.15 -10.84
N LEU A 360 32.13 -8.24 -11.12
CA LEU A 360 30.70 -8.40 -10.86
C LEU A 360 30.45 -9.79 -10.30
N VAL A 361 29.78 -9.84 -9.14
CA VAL A 361 29.18 -11.07 -8.62
C VAL A 361 27.67 -10.99 -8.75
N ILE A 362 27.08 -12.03 -9.28
CA ILE A 362 25.62 -12.21 -9.35
C ILE A 362 25.28 -13.43 -8.52
N GLY A 363 24.20 -13.38 -7.75
CA GLY A 363 23.82 -14.54 -6.95
C GLY A 363 22.62 -14.28 -6.05
N THR A 364 22.41 -15.20 -5.12
CA THR A 364 21.33 -15.13 -4.14
C THR A 364 21.85 -14.63 -2.79
N HIS A 365 21.13 -14.91 -1.70
CA HIS A 365 21.57 -14.63 -0.34
C HIS A 365 22.97 -15.19 0.02
N ALA A 366 23.54 -16.06 -0.81
CA ALA A 366 24.92 -16.54 -0.64
C ALA A 366 25.95 -15.39 -0.66
N ILE A 367 25.66 -14.26 -1.34
CA ILE A 367 26.54 -13.09 -1.43
C ILE A 367 26.72 -12.39 -0.06
N ILE A 368 25.68 -12.38 0.78
CA ILE A 368 25.67 -11.70 2.08
C ILE A 368 26.25 -12.57 3.21
N GLN A 369 26.63 -13.83 2.96
CA GLN A 369 27.25 -14.69 3.98
C GLN A 369 28.54 -14.08 4.53
N GLY A 370 28.80 -14.30 5.84
CA GLY A 370 29.88 -13.66 6.57
C GLY A 370 31.28 -13.81 5.95
N ASP A 371 31.54 -14.91 5.28
CA ASP A 371 32.82 -15.31 4.68
C ASP A 371 33.02 -14.81 3.23
N VAL A 372 32.11 -14.00 2.69
CA VAL A 372 32.30 -13.31 1.41
C VAL A 372 32.83 -11.91 1.68
N GLU A 373 34.01 -11.63 1.18
CA GLU A 373 34.72 -10.35 1.34
C GLU A 373 35.01 -9.75 -0.05
N PHE A 374 34.87 -8.43 -0.17
CA PHE A 374 35.16 -7.68 -1.38
C PHE A 374 36.45 -6.85 -1.20
N SER A 375 37.25 -6.73 -2.23
CA SER A 375 38.36 -5.81 -2.25
C SER A 375 37.90 -4.35 -2.25
N ARG A 376 36.90 -4.02 -3.08
CA ARG A 376 36.38 -2.66 -3.21
C ARG A 376 34.93 -2.68 -3.74
N LEU A 377 33.95 -3.00 -2.88
CA LEU A 377 32.55 -3.00 -3.25
C LEU A 377 32.06 -1.56 -3.38
N GLY A 378 31.74 -1.12 -4.61
CA GLY A 378 31.25 0.23 -4.89
C GLY A 378 29.78 0.30 -5.20
N LEU A 379 29.16 -0.80 -5.68
CA LEU A 379 27.74 -0.83 -6.03
C LEU A 379 27.09 -2.15 -5.62
N ALA A 380 25.98 -2.06 -4.89
CA ALA A 380 25.15 -3.19 -4.52
C ALA A 380 23.76 -3.04 -5.17
N VAL A 381 23.37 -3.99 -6.02
CA VAL A 381 22.07 -4.03 -6.70
C VAL A 381 21.23 -5.14 -6.11
N THR A 382 19.97 -4.85 -5.75
CA THR A 382 19.01 -5.87 -5.30
C THR A 382 17.78 -5.85 -6.21
N ASP A 383 17.36 -7.02 -6.71
CA ASP A 383 16.16 -7.17 -7.54
C ASP A 383 14.99 -7.71 -6.71
N GLU A 384 13.75 -7.29 -7.02
CA GLU A 384 12.51 -7.73 -6.36
C GLU A 384 12.49 -7.51 -4.83
N GLN A 385 12.57 -6.26 -4.42
CA GLN A 385 12.73 -5.84 -3.01
C GLN A 385 11.76 -6.49 -1.99
N HIS A 386 10.50 -6.73 -2.34
CA HIS A 386 9.52 -7.26 -1.38
C HIS A 386 9.82 -8.68 -0.88
N ARG A 387 10.82 -9.33 -1.46
CA ARG A 387 11.30 -10.65 -1.03
C ARG A 387 12.54 -10.58 -0.13
N PHE A 388 13.14 -9.39 0.00
CA PHE A 388 14.30 -9.16 0.87
C PHE A 388 13.93 -8.27 2.06
N GLY A 389 14.16 -8.74 3.29
CA GLY A 389 13.95 -7.96 4.50
C GLY A 389 14.94 -6.79 4.64
N VAL A 390 14.59 -5.78 5.45
CA VAL A 390 15.46 -4.64 5.79
C VAL A 390 16.82 -5.10 6.31
N ALA A 391 16.86 -6.19 7.11
CA ALA A 391 18.09 -6.77 7.65
C ALA A 391 19.06 -7.28 6.57
N GLN A 392 18.58 -7.78 5.44
CA GLN A 392 19.44 -8.30 4.36
C GLN A 392 20.09 -7.15 3.57
N ARG A 393 19.39 -6.02 3.39
CA ARG A 393 19.97 -4.81 2.81
C ARG A 393 21.08 -4.25 3.70
N ALA A 394 20.82 -4.15 5.00
CA ALA A 394 21.82 -3.73 5.98
C ALA A 394 23.05 -4.63 5.96
N SER A 395 22.86 -5.96 5.81
CA SER A 395 23.99 -6.91 5.71
C SER A 395 24.80 -6.71 4.43
N LEU A 396 24.19 -6.29 3.31
CA LEU A 396 24.90 -6.02 2.06
C LEU A 396 25.67 -4.69 2.15
N SER A 397 25.10 -3.67 2.78
CA SER A 397 25.77 -2.38 3.06
C SER A 397 27.03 -2.57 3.91
N GLN A 398 27.00 -3.49 4.87
CA GLN A 398 28.14 -3.80 5.76
C GLN A 398 29.29 -4.57 5.06
N LYS A 399 29.12 -5.01 3.79
CA LYS A 399 30.17 -5.71 3.03
C LYS A 399 31.19 -4.79 2.37
N GLY A 400 30.98 -3.47 2.41
CA GLY A 400 31.90 -2.46 1.88
C GLY A 400 31.91 -1.22 2.78
N GLU A 401 32.78 -0.28 2.47
CA GLU A 401 32.84 1.03 3.13
C GLU A 401 31.79 1.96 2.50
N ASN A 402 30.55 1.91 3.00
CA ASN A 402 29.41 2.68 2.50
C ASN A 402 29.21 2.55 0.98
N PRO A 403 28.90 1.34 0.44
CA PRO A 403 28.69 1.14 -0.99
C PRO A 403 27.41 1.82 -1.45
N ASN A 404 27.38 2.21 -2.72
CA ASN A 404 26.17 2.69 -3.37
C ASN A 404 25.13 1.56 -3.49
N ILE A 405 23.86 1.83 -3.18
CA ILE A 405 22.79 0.84 -3.19
C ILE A 405 21.75 1.20 -4.23
N LEU A 406 21.47 0.27 -5.13
CA LEU A 406 20.36 0.31 -6.06
C LEU A 406 19.36 -0.80 -5.75
N VAL A 407 18.15 -0.44 -5.43
CA VAL A 407 17.04 -1.37 -5.20
C VAL A 407 16.11 -1.33 -6.40
N MET A 408 15.76 -2.48 -6.97
CA MET A 408 14.84 -2.57 -8.10
C MET A 408 13.51 -3.17 -7.67
N SER A 409 12.39 -2.61 -8.15
CA SER A 409 11.04 -3.14 -7.93
C SER A 409 10.26 -3.24 -9.23
N ALA A 410 9.65 -4.40 -9.46
CA ALA A 410 8.73 -4.62 -10.57
C ALA A 410 7.26 -4.32 -10.20
N THR A 411 6.97 -4.12 -8.92
CA THR A 411 5.65 -3.62 -8.52
C THR A 411 5.64 -2.11 -8.66
N PRO A 412 4.82 -1.56 -9.54
CA PRO A 412 4.54 -0.14 -9.51
C PRO A 412 3.88 0.19 -8.17
N ILE A 413 4.50 1.04 -7.39
CA ILE A 413 3.90 1.61 -6.18
C ILE A 413 3.54 3.04 -6.55
N PRO A 414 2.36 3.53 -6.18
CA PRO A 414 2.01 4.93 -6.39
C PRO A 414 3.15 5.85 -5.96
N ARG A 415 3.48 6.85 -6.78
CA ARG A 415 4.65 7.73 -6.53
C ARG A 415 4.63 8.34 -5.13
N THR A 416 3.46 8.76 -4.69
CA THR A 416 3.22 9.34 -3.37
C THR A 416 3.51 8.36 -2.24
N LEU A 417 3.11 7.11 -2.42
CA LEU A 417 3.32 6.05 -1.44
C LEU A 417 4.79 5.59 -1.41
N GLY A 418 5.45 5.57 -2.56
CA GLY A 418 6.87 5.24 -2.66
C GLY A 418 7.77 6.17 -1.84
N LEU A 419 7.48 7.48 -1.85
CA LEU A 419 8.20 8.47 -1.05
C LEU A 419 8.02 8.30 0.47
N ILE A 420 6.93 7.67 0.88
CA ILE A 420 6.61 7.45 2.30
C ILE A 420 7.16 6.11 2.79
N ILE A 421 6.96 5.05 2.01
CA ILE A 421 7.39 3.69 2.39
C ILE A 421 8.92 3.58 2.40
N TYR A 422 9.55 4.30 1.50
CA TYR A 422 11.00 4.25 1.28
C TYR A 422 11.67 5.60 1.57
N GLY A 423 11.28 6.24 2.68
CA GLY A 423 11.68 7.60 3.03
C GLY A 423 13.20 7.86 3.04
N ASP A 424 13.99 6.79 3.20
CA ASP A 424 15.46 6.79 3.10
C ASP A 424 15.97 6.66 1.66
N LEU A 425 15.11 6.25 0.69
CA LEU A 425 15.51 6.03 -0.70
C LEU A 425 15.13 7.20 -1.61
N SER A 426 16.06 7.59 -2.48
CA SER A 426 15.73 8.40 -3.65
C SER A 426 15.01 7.54 -4.70
N VAL A 427 14.02 8.06 -5.41
CA VAL A 427 13.19 7.24 -6.32
C VAL A 427 13.40 7.68 -7.77
N SER A 428 13.77 6.72 -8.63
CA SER A 428 13.75 6.86 -10.10
C SER A 428 12.65 5.99 -10.69
N VAL A 429 11.85 6.55 -11.60
CA VAL A 429 10.71 5.88 -12.20
C VAL A 429 10.95 5.65 -13.70
N LEU A 430 10.75 4.40 -14.15
CA LEU A 430 10.71 4.04 -15.56
C LEU A 430 9.24 4.00 -16.02
N ASP A 431 8.79 5.11 -16.55
CA ASP A 431 7.42 5.34 -17.03
C ASP A 431 7.26 5.10 -18.53
N GLU A 432 8.27 4.53 -19.19
CA GLU A 432 8.27 4.16 -20.60
C GLU A 432 8.63 2.68 -20.78
N LEU A 433 7.97 2.02 -21.72
CA LEU A 433 8.35 0.67 -22.14
C LEU A 433 9.33 0.74 -23.31
N PRO A 434 10.29 -0.20 -23.41
CA PRO A 434 11.20 -0.29 -24.54
C PRO A 434 10.45 -0.45 -25.88
N PRO A 435 10.96 0.12 -26.99
CA PRO A 435 10.35 -0.03 -28.30
C PRO A 435 10.31 -1.50 -28.73
N GLY A 436 9.24 -1.90 -29.44
CA GLY A 436 9.04 -3.26 -29.96
C GLY A 436 8.25 -4.19 -29.00
N ARG A 437 7.96 -3.79 -27.78
CA ARG A 437 7.10 -4.58 -26.89
C ARG A 437 5.64 -4.44 -27.31
N GLN A 438 4.97 -5.57 -27.53
CA GLN A 438 3.55 -5.59 -27.86
C GLN A 438 2.70 -5.53 -26.58
N LYS A 439 1.55 -4.83 -26.66
CA LYS A 439 0.58 -4.80 -25.55
C LYS A 439 -0.10 -6.16 -25.43
N THR A 440 -0.18 -6.69 -24.22
CA THR A 440 -0.93 -7.91 -23.93
C THR A 440 -2.43 -7.58 -23.88
N GLU A 441 -3.21 -8.20 -24.77
CA GLU A 441 -4.66 -8.09 -24.74
C GLU A 441 -5.24 -8.87 -23.57
N THR A 442 -6.14 -8.25 -22.81
CA THR A 442 -6.75 -8.87 -21.63
C THR A 442 -8.25 -9.03 -21.82
N TYR A 443 -8.74 -10.23 -21.56
CA TYR A 443 -10.17 -10.57 -21.65
C TYR A 443 -10.65 -11.15 -20.33
N CYS A 444 -11.88 -10.82 -19.93
CA CYS A 444 -12.59 -11.46 -18.82
C CYS A 444 -13.73 -12.31 -19.38
N VAL A 445 -13.78 -13.58 -19.00
CA VAL A 445 -14.71 -14.56 -19.54
C VAL A 445 -15.27 -15.46 -18.43
N SER A 446 -16.49 -15.98 -18.65
CA SER A 446 -17.14 -16.96 -17.77
C SER A 446 -16.47 -18.35 -17.89
N GLN A 447 -16.52 -19.13 -16.81
CA GLN A 447 -16.11 -20.53 -16.79
C GLN A 447 -16.79 -21.40 -17.85
N ALA A 448 -18.00 -21.06 -18.26
CA ALA A 448 -18.72 -21.75 -19.35
C ALA A 448 -17.95 -21.76 -20.69
N LEU A 449 -16.95 -20.89 -20.85
CA LEU A 449 -16.16 -20.80 -22.07
C LEU A 449 -14.86 -21.63 -22.05
N HIS A 450 -14.63 -22.50 -21.07
CA HIS A 450 -13.41 -23.32 -20.95
C HIS A 450 -13.07 -24.08 -22.22
N GLU A 451 -14.03 -24.71 -22.90
CA GLU A 451 -13.73 -25.40 -24.16
C GLU A 451 -13.16 -24.48 -25.25
N ARG A 452 -13.67 -23.24 -25.32
CA ARG A 452 -13.16 -22.24 -26.28
C ARG A 452 -11.76 -21.79 -25.88
N ILE A 453 -11.49 -21.61 -24.59
CA ILE A 453 -10.17 -21.27 -24.05
C ILE A 453 -9.19 -22.39 -24.38
N TYR A 454 -9.54 -23.66 -24.13
CA TYR A 454 -8.65 -24.79 -24.44
C TYR A 454 -8.35 -24.92 -25.94
N LYS A 455 -9.32 -24.70 -26.80
CA LYS A 455 -9.10 -24.65 -28.25
C LYS A 455 -8.14 -23.50 -28.63
N PHE A 456 -8.28 -22.35 -27.99
CA PHE A 456 -7.39 -21.21 -28.20
C PHE A 456 -5.96 -21.52 -27.76
N ILE A 457 -5.75 -22.11 -26.59
CA ILE A 457 -4.44 -22.54 -26.11
C ILE A 457 -3.81 -23.52 -27.09
N LYS A 458 -4.53 -24.60 -27.47
CA LYS A 458 -4.03 -25.62 -28.44
C LYS A 458 -3.52 -24.99 -29.71
N LYS A 459 -4.29 -24.08 -30.30
CA LYS A 459 -3.90 -23.36 -31.53
C LYS A 459 -2.53 -22.67 -31.40
N HIS A 460 -2.17 -22.18 -30.19
CA HIS A 460 -0.87 -21.56 -29.94
C HIS A 460 0.21 -22.61 -29.67
N LEU A 461 -0.10 -23.66 -28.90
CA LEU A 461 0.82 -24.77 -28.65
C LEU A 461 1.22 -25.49 -29.95
N ASP A 462 0.28 -25.70 -30.88
CA ASP A 462 0.52 -26.31 -32.20
C ASP A 462 1.42 -25.46 -33.11
N ARG A 463 1.47 -24.14 -32.86
CA ARG A 463 2.39 -23.20 -33.52
C ARG A 463 3.78 -23.12 -32.84
N GLY A 464 4.01 -23.94 -31.81
CA GLY A 464 5.26 -23.97 -31.08
C GLY A 464 5.37 -22.94 -29.96
N PHE A 465 4.31 -22.19 -29.66
CA PHE A 465 4.27 -21.26 -28.49
C PHE A 465 3.98 -22.01 -27.19
N GLN A 466 4.14 -21.30 -26.09
CA GLN A 466 3.90 -21.83 -24.76
C GLN A 466 2.78 -21.04 -24.06
N ALA A 467 2.18 -21.67 -23.05
CA ALA A 467 1.08 -21.07 -22.28
C ALA A 467 1.19 -21.35 -20.78
N TYR A 468 0.58 -20.46 -20.00
CA TYR A 468 0.37 -20.63 -18.56
C TYR A 468 -1.11 -20.81 -18.26
N ILE A 469 -1.42 -21.66 -17.28
CA ILE A 469 -2.69 -21.68 -16.55
C ILE A 469 -2.38 -21.51 -15.07
N VAL A 470 -2.89 -20.45 -14.46
CA VAL A 470 -2.66 -20.12 -13.05
C VAL A 470 -3.94 -20.35 -12.26
N CYS A 471 -3.85 -21.17 -11.22
CA CYS A 471 -4.94 -21.48 -10.29
C CYS A 471 -4.71 -20.77 -8.95
N PRO A 472 -5.76 -20.37 -8.22
CA PRO A 472 -5.61 -19.84 -6.88
C PRO A 472 -5.07 -20.90 -5.91
N LEU A 473 -4.51 -20.47 -4.77
CA LEU A 473 -4.21 -21.35 -3.66
C LEU A 473 -5.52 -21.82 -3.03
N VAL A 474 -5.63 -23.12 -2.79
CA VAL A 474 -6.76 -23.72 -2.09
C VAL A 474 -6.40 -23.80 -0.61
N GLU A 475 -7.19 -23.15 0.27
CA GLU A 475 -7.08 -23.27 1.72
C GLU A 475 -8.01 -24.39 2.25
N GLU A 476 -7.70 -24.95 3.43
CA GLU A 476 -8.58 -25.93 4.07
C GLU A 476 -9.95 -25.29 4.35
N GLY A 477 -11.01 -25.78 3.65
CA GLY A 477 -12.36 -25.26 3.76
C GLY A 477 -12.96 -24.69 2.46
N ASP A 478 -12.16 -24.46 1.42
CA ASP A 478 -12.63 -24.02 0.09
C ASP A 478 -13.13 -25.22 -0.74
N SER A 479 -14.35 -25.67 -0.48
CA SER A 479 -14.98 -26.82 -1.16
C SER A 479 -15.23 -26.62 -2.67
N ASP A 480 -15.24 -25.37 -3.13
CA ASP A 480 -15.64 -25.02 -4.50
C ASP A 480 -14.43 -24.88 -5.45
N LEU A 481 -13.18 -25.04 -4.95
CA LEU A 481 -11.97 -24.88 -5.74
C LEU A 481 -11.28 -26.21 -6.00
N ILE A 482 -10.90 -26.45 -7.23
CA ILE A 482 -10.10 -27.62 -7.62
C ILE A 482 -8.62 -27.31 -7.35
N PRO A 483 -7.92 -28.12 -6.52
CA PRO A 483 -6.48 -27.96 -6.32
C PRO A 483 -5.71 -28.03 -7.64
N ALA A 484 -4.66 -27.21 -7.79
CA ALA A 484 -3.85 -27.16 -9.03
C ALA A 484 -3.33 -28.53 -9.47
N GLN A 485 -3.07 -29.44 -8.52
CA GLN A 485 -2.64 -30.82 -8.79
C GLN A 485 -3.74 -31.65 -9.45
N GLU A 486 -4.98 -31.53 -8.97
CA GLU A 486 -6.13 -32.24 -9.53
C GLU A 486 -6.51 -31.63 -10.89
N TYR A 487 -6.48 -30.32 -11.01
CA TYR A 487 -6.72 -29.63 -12.27
C TYR A 487 -5.68 -29.98 -13.31
N TYR A 488 -4.41 -30.08 -12.95
CA TYR A 488 -3.35 -30.57 -13.83
C TYR A 488 -3.66 -31.99 -14.35
N LYS A 489 -4.02 -32.94 -13.46
CA LYS A 489 -4.37 -34.32 -13.85
C LYS A 489 -5.58 -34.34 -14.77
N LEU A 490 -6.60 -33.54 -14.47
CA LEU A 490 -7.79 -33.40 -15.31
C LEU A 490 -7.40 -32.94 -16.72
N LEU A 491 -6.64 -31.85 -16.84
CA LEU A 491 -6.22 -31.29 -18.12
C LEU A 491 -5.35 -32.27 -18.93
N GLN A 492 -4.43 -32.99 -18.27
CA GLN A 492 -3.56 -33.95 -18.91
C GLN A 492 -4.33 -35.15 -19.48
N ASN A 493 -5.38 -35.61 -18.77
CA ASN A 493 -6.16 -36.78 -19.17
C ASN A 493 -7.30 -36.43 -20.14
N THR A 494 -7.68 -35.16 -20.25
CA THR A 494 -8.82 -34.71 -21.06
C THR A 494 -8.40 -33.75 -22.17
N ALA A 495 -8.42 -32.44 -21.90
CA ALA A 495 -8.28 -31.40 -22.89
C ALA A 495 -6.89 -31.36 -23.57
N PHE A 496 -5.83 -31.67 -22.85
CA PHE A 496 -4.44 -31.54 -23.36
C PHE A 496 -3.70 -32.88 -23.44
N ARG A 497 -4.43 -33.94 -23.68
CA ARG A 497 -3.84 -35.26 -23.93
C ARG A 497 -2.93 -35.18 -25.16
N GLY A 498 -1.66 -35.55 -24.98
CA GLY A 498 -0.63 -35.50 -26.05
C GLY A 498 0.25 -34.24 -26.03
N TYR A 499 -0.07 -33.23 -25.21
CA TYR A 499 0.82 -32.09 -24.99
C TYR A 499 1.70 -32.32 -23.76
N ARG A 500 2.84 -31.62 -23.72
CA ARG A 500 3.78 -31.71 -22.58
C ARG A 500 3.42 -30.66 -21.53
N LEU A 501 2.77 -31.13 -20.46
CA LEU A 501 2.35 -30.30 -19.35
C LEU A 501 3.38 -30.33 -18.22
N GLY A 502 3.54 -29.22 -17.52
CA GLY A 502 4.27 -29.12 -16.26
C GLY A 502 3.34 -28.65 -15.15
N LEU A 503 3.64 -29.03 -13.91
CA LEU A 503 2.94 -28.56 -12.72
C LEU A 503 3.91 -27.87 -11.79
N LEU A 504 3.54 -26.67 -11.29
CA LEU A 504 4.35 -25.87 -10.37
C LEU A 504 3.49 -25.35 -9.20
N HIS A 505 3.81 -25.72 -7.96
CA HIS A 505 3.05 -25.26 -6.79
C HIS A 505 3.94 -25.01 -5.55
N GLY A 506 3.40 -24.31 -4.55
CA GLY A 506 4.13 -23.83 -3.38
C GLY A 506 4.85 -24.90 -2.56
N GLN A 507 4.23 -26.08 -2.40
CA GLN A 507 4.74 -27.18 -1.56
C GLN A 507 5.91 -27.96 -2.18
N MET A 508 6.27 -27.72 -3.46
CA MET A 508 7.41 -28.40 -4.10
C MET A 508 8.74 -27.91 -3.53
N LYS A 509 9.73 -28.82 -3.50
CA LYS A 509 11.10 -28.45 -3.11
C LYS A 509 11.72 -27.45 -4.08
N PRO A 510 12.58 -26.52 -3.62
CA PRO A 510 13.20 -25.51 -4.50
C PRO A 510 13.83 -26.08 -5.77
N LYS A 511 14.63 -27.16 -5.66
CA LYS A 511 15.25 -27.84 -6.82
C LYS A 511 14.24 -28.36 -7.86
N GLU A 512 13.10 -28.87 -7.39
CA GLU A 512 12.05 -29.37 -8.30
C GLU A 512 11.41 -28.22 -9.06
N LYS A 513 11.13 -27.10 -8.37
CA LYS A 513 10.62 -25.86 -8.97
C LYS A 513 11.57 -25.34 -10.05
N ASP A 514 12.86 -25.28 -9.74
CA ASP A 514 13.90 -24.81 -10.64
C ASP A 514 14.01 -25.70 -11.89
N ASN A 515 13.93 -27.01 -11.74
CA ASN A 515 13.98 -27.96 -12.86
C ASN A 515 12.77 -27.78 -13.80
N ILE A 516 11.57 -27.66 -13.25
CA ILE A 516 10.34 -27.45 -14.04
C ILE A 516 10.42 -26.13 -14.80
N MET A 517 10.90 -25.06 -14.14
CA MET A 517 11.05 -23.76 -14.80
C MET A 517 12.10 -23.81 -15.92
N ARG A 518 13.23 -24.49 -15.72
CA ARG A 518 14.23 -24.70 -16.80
C ARG A 518 13.65 -25.53 -17.97
N ASP A 519 12.86 -26.57 -17.67
CA ASP A 519 12.21 -27.37 -18.71
C ASP A 519 11.13 -26.55 -19.47
N PHE A 520 10.47 -25.63 -18.79
CA PHE A 520 9.54 -24.70 -19.43
C PHE A 520 10.29 -23.64 -20.24
N GLU A 521 11.34 -23.01 -19.72
CA GLU A 521 12.20 -22.06 -20.45
C GLU A 521 12.79 -22.66 -21.72
N SER A 522 13.23 -23.94 -21.66
CA SER A 522 13.80 -24.66 -22.81
C SER A 522 12.77 -25.20 -23.82
N GLY A 523 11.47 -24.97 -23.58
CA GLY A 523 10.39 -25.45 -24.45
C GLY A 523 10.08 -26.95 -24.36
N LYS A 524 10.68 -27.69 -23.40
CA LYS A 524 10.33 -29.09 -23.13
C LYS A 524 8.91 -29.21 -22.59
N ILE A 525 8.48 -28.27 -21.78
CA ILE A 525 7.10 -28.10 -21.31
C ILE A 525 6.41 -27.05 -22.18
N GLN A 526 5.24 -27.35 -22.71
CA GLN A 526 4.45 -26.47 -23.58
C GLN A 526 3.39 -25.69 -22.80
N LEU A 527 2.78 -26.34 -21.81
CA LEU A 527 1.74 -25.75 -20.95
C LEU A 527 2.13 -25.93 -19.49
N LEU A 528 2.28 -24.81 -18.77
CA LEU A 528 2.58 -24.83 -17.34
C LEU A 528 1.31 -24.51 -16.54
N VAL A 529 0.85 -25.48 -15.74
CA VAL A 529 -0.19 -25.32 -14.75
C VAL A 529 0.47 -24.93 -13.42
N SER A 530 0.06 -23.85 -12.81
CA SER A 530 0.73 -23.34 -11.63
C SER A 530 -0.23 -22.70 -10.63
N THR A 531 0.21 -22.63 -9.37
CA THR A 531 -0.34 -21.66 -8.40
C THR A 531 0.42 -20.33 -8.52
N VAL A 532 0.14 -19.37 -7.64
CA VAL A 532 0.75 -18.01 -7.59
C VAL A 532 2.30 -18.02 -7.60
N VAL A 533 2.94 -19.16 -7.41
CA VAL A 533 4.42 -19.31 -7.41
C VAL A 533 5.09 -18.85 -8.70
N VAL A 534 4.35 -18.73 -9.82
CA VAL A 534 4.84 -18.14 -11.10
C VAL A 534 5.15 -16.63 -11.01
N GLU A 535 4.82 -15.98 -9.90
CA GLU A 535 5.28 -14.59 -9.66
C GLU A 535 6.81 -14.45 -9.68
N VAL A 536 7.56 -15.54 -9.60
CA VAL A 536 9.03 -15.57 -9.68
C VAL A 536 9.49 -15.26 -11.11
N GLY A 537 10.15 -14.15 -11.28
CA GLY A 537 10.61 -13.38 -12.43
C GLY A 537 11.22 -14.06 -13.66
N VAL A 538 11.06 -15.36 -13.89
CA VAL A 538 11.65 -16.04 -15.05
C VAL A 538 11.04 -15.54 -16.37
N ASP A 539 11.90 -15.17 -17.29
CA ASP A 539 11.54 -14.67 -18.61
C ASP A 539 11.40 -15.84 -19.60
N VAL A 540 10.19 -16.04 -20.12
CA VAL A 540 9.93 -17.04 -21.18
C VAL A 540 9.32 -16.33 -22.39
N PRO A 541 10.15 -15.85 -23.33
CA PRO A 541 9.69 -15.04 -24.48
C PRO A 541 8.68 -15.77 -25.38
N ASN A 542 8.71 -17.10 -25.37
CA ASN A 542 7.84 -17.95 -26.17
C ASN A 542 6.44 -18.18 -25.55
N ALA A 543 6.22 -17.73 -24.30
CA ALA A 543 4.91 -17.83 -23.65
C ALA A 543 4.01 -16.65 -24.07
N VAL A 544 2.93 -16.96 -24.81
CA VAL A 544 2.04 -15.95 -25.40
C VAL A 544 0.63 -15.97 -24.85
N VAL A 545 0.25 -17.00 -24.11
CA VAL A 545 -1.09 -17.12 -23.48
C VAL A 545 -0.95 -17.29 -21.98
N MET A 546 -1.68 -16.45 -21.25
CA MET A 546 -1.87 -16.55 -19.80
C MET A 546 -3.35 -16.74 -19.51
N VAL A 547 -3.70 -17.82 -18.81
CA VAL A 547 -5.06 -18.03 -18.30
C VAL A 547 -5.00 -18.01 -16.76
N ILE A 548 -5.89 -17.24 -16.15
CA ILE A 548 -5.99 -17.13 -14.69
C ILE A 548 -7.38 -17.61 -14.29
N GLU A 549 -7.42 -18.77 -13.64
CA GLU A 549 -8.64 -19.38 -13.13
C GLU A 549 -9.09 -18.73 -11.83
N ASN A 550 -10.40 -18.58 -11.65
CA ASN A 550 -11.02 -17.93 -10.49
C ASN A 550 -10.35 -16.58 -10.19
N ALA A 551 -10.27 -15.73 -11.21
CA ALA A 551 -9.50 -14.48 -11.19
C ALA A 551 -9.95 -13.52 -10.07
N GLU A 552 -11.18 -13.65 -9.56
CA GLU A 552 -11.70 -12.90 -8.41
C GLU A 552 -10.94 -13.13 -7.11
N ARG A 553 -10.22 -14.23 -7.01
CA ARG A 553 -9.39 -14.57 -5.82
C ARG A 553 -8.04 -13.86 -5.79
N PHE A 554 -7.68 -13.19 -6.89
CA PHE A 554 -6.41 -12.47 -7.01
C PHE A 554 -6.57 -10.97 -6.82
N GLY A 555 -5.63 -10.36 -6.14
CA GLY A 555 -5.51 -8.92 -6.06
C GLY A 555 -5.13 -8.30 -7.41
N LEU A 556 -5.47 -7.02 -7.61
CA LEU A 556 -5.24 -6.32 -8.87
C LEU A 556 -3.73 -6.28 -9.25
N SER A 557 -2.87 -6.03 -8.27
CA SER A 557 -1.41 -6.05 -8.45
C SER A 557 -0.89 -7.45 -8.84
N GLN A 558 -1.47 -8.53 -8.29
CA GLN A 558 -1.11 -9.90 -8.65
C GLN A 558 -1.53 -10.23 -10.09
N LEU A 559 -2.76 -9.87 -10.48
CA LEU A 559 -3.23 -10.04 -11.86
C LEU A 559 -2.32 -9.32 -12.84
N HIS A 560 -1.88 -8.10 -12.51
CA HIS A 560 -0.95 -7.34 -13.35
C HIS A 560 0.42 -8.03 -13.47
N GLN A 561 0.99 -8.51 -12.38
CA GLN A 561 2.26 -9.25 -12.40
C GLN A 561 2.17 -10.54 -13.23
N LEU A 562 1.08 -11.31 -13.09
CA LEU A 562 0.83 -12.51 -13.88
C LEU A 562 0.68 -12.17 -15.35
N ARG A 563 -0.08 -11.13 -15.71
CA ARG A 563 -0.17 -10.65 -17.09
C ARG A 563 1.19 -10.28 -17.66
N GLY A 564 2.05 -9.67 -16.88
CA GLY A 564 3.42 -9.29 -17.28
C GLY A 564 4.35 -10.48 -17.57
N ARG A 565 3.93 -11.73 -17.28
CA ARG A 565 4.70 -12.95 -17.63
C ARG A 565 4.60 -13.36 -19.09
N VAL A 566 3.64 -12.83 -19.81
CA VAL A 566 3.50 -13.00 -21.26
C VAL A 566 3.76 -11.68 -21.99
N GLY A 567 3.95 -11.71 -23.31
CA GLY A 567 4.24 -10.51 -24.11
C GLY A 567 5.69 -10.01 -24.02
N ARG A 568 6.63 -10.91 -23.75
CA ARG A 568 8.07 -10.62 -23.71
C ARG A 568 8.80 -10.93 -25.04
N GLY A 569 8.12 -11.63 -25.94
CA GLY A 569 8.58 -11.90 -27.31
C GLY A 569 7.98 -10.91 -28.30
N SER A 570 8.22 -11.18 -29.61
CA SER A 570 7.69 -10.41 -30.75
C SER A 570 6.24 -10.79 -31.12
N ALA A 571 5.74 -11.92 -30.61
CA ALA A 571 4.40 -12.42 -30.92
C ALA A 571 3.32 -11.73 -30.04
N PRO A 572 2.11 -11.47 -30.61
CA PRO A 572 0.97 -10.98 -29.83
C PRO A 572 0.65 -11.92 -28.68
N SER A 573 0.36 -11.37 -27.53
CA SER A 573 0.05 -12.13 -26.32
C SER A 573 -1.32 -11.82 -25.74
N THR A 574 -1.90 -12.80 -25.09
CA THR A 574 -3.26 -12.73 -24.54
C THR A 574 -3.28 -13.18 -23.08
N CYS A 575 -3.95 -12.40 -22.23
CA CYS A 575 -4.27 -12.74 -20.85
C CYS A 575 -5.78 -12.96 -20.72
N ILE A 576 -6.21 -14.11 -20.23
CA ILE A 576 -7.62 -14.48 -20.06
C ILE A 576 -7.89 -14.64 -18.55
N LEU A 577 -8.77 -13.79 -18.03
CA LEU A 577 -9.26 -13.85 -16.67
C LEU A 577 -10.56 -14.66 -16.68
N VAL A 578 -10.59 -15.80 -15.99
CA VAL A 578 -11.77 -16.67 -15.92
C VAL A 578 -12.45 -16.44 -14.57
N SER A 579 -13.72 -16.00 -14.61
CA SER A 579 -14.49 -15.73 -13.40
C SER A 579 -16.00 -15.68 -13.67
N ASP A 580 -16.78 -16.19 -12.72
CA ASP A 580 -18.25 -16.06 -12.68
C ASP A 580 -18.71 -15.12 -11.55
N ALA A 581 -17.80 -14.39 -10.91
CA ALA A 581 -18.13 -13.47 -9.82
C ALA A 581 -19.03 -12.32 -10.28
N GLN A 582 -20.10 -12.08 -9.52
CA GLN A 582 -21.11 -11.06 -9.82
C GLN A 582 -20.97 -9.79 -8.96
N ASN A 583 -20.08 -9.78 -7.97
CA ASN A 583 -19.88 -8.64 -7.09
C ASN A 583 -19.22 -7.45 -7.83
N ASP A 584 -19.59 -6.23 -7.45
CA ASP A 584 -19.16 -5.01 -8.13
C ASP A 584 -17.66 -4.77 -8.01
N GLU A 585 -17.04 -5.22 -6.91
CA GLU A 585 -15.61 -5.09 -6.68
C GLU A 585 -14.78 -5.92 -7.68
N ALA A 586 -15.16 -7.20 -7.91
CA ALA A 586 -14.50 -8.05 -8.90
C ALA A 586 -14.68 -7.49 -10.32
N LYS A 587 -15.91 -7.06 -10.67
CA LYS A 587 -16.19 -6.42 -11.97
C LYS A 587 -15.32 -5.20 -12.20
N ARG A 588 -15.18 -4.32 -11.19
CA ARG A 588 -14.32 -3.13 -11.27
C ARG A 588 -12.85 -3.52 -11.48
N ARG A 589 -12.33 -4.54 -10.76
CA ARG A 589 -10.95 -5.04 -10.95
C ARG A 589 -10.72 -5.54 -12.37
N PHE A 590 -11.64 -6.34 -12.91
CA PHE A 590 -11.52 -6.87 -14.27
C PHE A 590 -11.63 -5.80 -15.33
N ASP A 591 -12.51 -4.83 -15.15
CA ASP A 591 -12.65 -3.66 -16.02
C ASP A 591 -11.34 -2.87 -16.14
N ILE A 592 -10.68 -2.63 -15.01
CA ILE A 592 -9.39 -1.94 -14.98
C ILE A 592 -8.35 -2.75 -15.74
N MET A 593 -8.24 -4.07 -15.46
CA MET A 593 -7.28 -4.95 -16.14
C MET A 593 -7.48 -5.04 -17.65
N CYS A 594 -8.73 -4.96 -18.13
CA CYS A 594 -9.04 -4.98 -19.56
C CYS A 594 -8.79 -3.62 -20.24
N LYS A 595 -9.00 -2.50 -19.53
CA LYS A 595 -8.88 -1.14 -20.09
C LYS A 595 -7.45 -0.61 -20.16
N THR A 596 -6.60 -0.99 -19.20
CA THR A 596 -5.23 -0.45 -19.14
C THR A 596 -4.16 -1.53 -18.99
N THR A 597 -3.01 -1.25 -19.59
CA THR A 597 -1.77 -2.02 -19.37
C THR A 597 -0.76 -1.28 -18.50
N ASP A 598 -1.07 -0.03 -18.11
CA ASP A 598 -0.21 0.80 -17.27
C ASP A 598 -0.22 0.30 -15.82
N GLY A 599 0.93 -0.21 -15.35
CA GLY A 599 1.07 -0.74 -14.01
C GLY A 599 0.91 0.30 -12.90
N PHE A 600 1.26 1.57 -13.16
CA PHE A 600 1.10 2.64 -12.17
C PHE A 600 -0.39 2.99 -11.97
N LEU A 601 -1.16 3.10 -13.06
CA LEU A 601 -2.62 3.29 -12.96
C LEU A 601 -3.30 2.11 -12.26
N ILE A 602 -2.85 0.87 -12.53
CA ILE A 602 -3.38 -0.33 -11.87
C ILE A 602 -3.06 -0.30 -10.37
N ALA A 603 -1.85 0.10 -9.99
CA ALA A 603 -1.46 0.21 -8.59
C ALA A 603 -2.25 1.31 -7.85
N ASP A 604 -2.49 2.46 -8.49
CA ASP A 604 -3.33 3.53 -7.94
C ASP A 604 -4.78 3.06 -7.69
N GLU A 605 -5.35 2.30 -8.62
CA GLU A 605 -6.71 1.76 -8.47
C GLU A 605 -6.76 0.61 -7.44
N ASP A 606 -5.73 -0.28 -7.38
CA ASP A 606 -5.64 -1.33 -6.34
C ASP A 606 -5.63 -0.70 -4.94
N LEU A 607 -4.87 0.38 -4.79
CA LEU A 607 -4.74 1.12 -3.55
C LEU A 607 -6.08 1.80 -3.15
N LYS A 608 -6.78 2.44 -4.09
CA LYS A 608 -8.12 3.03 -3.86
C LYS A 608 -9.16 1.98 -3.46
N MET A 609 -9.06 0.76 -3.98
CA MET A 609 -10.01 -0.32 -3.69
C MET A 609 -9.77 -0.98 -2.33
N ARG A 610 -8.51 -1.19 -1.93
CA ARG A 610 -8.16 -1.83 -0.65
C ARG A 610 -8.24 -0.89 0.53
N GLY A 611 -8.08 0.41 0.29
CA GLY A 611 -7.89 1.40 1.35
C GLY A 611 -6.47 1.36 1.96
N PRO A 612 -6.09 2.42 2.70
CA PRO A 612 -4.74 2.54 3.26
C PRO A 612 -4.43 1.53 4.37
N GLY A 613 -5.45 1.06 5.10
CA GLY A 613 -5.29 0.19 6.26
C GLY A 613 -4.68 -1.17 5.94
N ASP A 614 -5.09 -1.79 4.85
CA ASP A 614 -4.63 -3.12 4.44
C ASP A 614 -3.26 -3.10 3.77
N PHE A 615 -2.89 -1.99 3.14
CA PHE A 615 -1.60 -1.85 2.48
C PHE A 615 -0.44 -1.71 3.48
N PHE A 616 -0.66 -1.01 4.57
CA PHE A 616 0.33 -0.83 5.63
C PHE A 616 0.41 -1.99 6.61
N GLY A 617 -0.36 -3.07 6.41
CA GLY A 617 -0.46 -4.30 7.20
C GLY A 617 0.30 -4.24 8.52
N SER A 618 -0.36 -4.35 9.62
CA SER A 618 -0.03 -3.93 10.99
C SER A 618 1.37 -4.29 11.56
N LYS A 619 2.31 -4.85 10.79
CA LYS A 619 3.62 -5.31 11.33
C LYS A 619 4.83 -5.26 10.39
N GLN A 620 4.72 -4.86 9.11
CA GLN A 620 5.85 -5.10 8.20
C GLN A 620 6.74 -3.89 7.83
N HIS A 621 6.32 -2.63 8.08
CA HIS A 621 7.08 -1.49 7.52
C HIS A 621 7.54 -0.41 8.51
N GLY A 622 7.29 -0.54 9.82
CA GLY A 622 7.82 0.43 10.80
C GLY A 622 7.30 1.86 10.68
N LEU A 623 6.33 2.12 9.80
CA LEU A 623 5.73 3.44 9.66
C LEU A 623 4.69 3.71 10.74
N PRO A 624 4.62 4.95 11.26
CA PRO A 624 3.63 5.34 12.24
C PRO A 624 2.21 5.29 11.64
N SER A 625 1.23 4.89 12.45
CA SER A 625 -0.18 4.90 12.05
C SER A 625 -0.71 6.34 12.00
N LEU A 626 -1.31 6.74 10.88
CA LEU A 626 -2.04 7.99 10.74
C LEU A 626 -3.44 7.88 11.35
N ARG A 627 -3.95 8.96 11.92
CA ARG A 627 -5.23 9.00 12.64
C ARG A 627 -6.35 9.64 11.84
N ILE A 628 -6.01 10.66 11.04
CA ILE A 628 -6.97 11.47 10.28
C ILE A 628 -6.57 11.63 8.82
N ALA A 629 -5.28 11.68 8.52
CA ALA A 629 -4.78 11.80 7.16
C ALA A 629 -4.92 10.48 6.41
N ASP A 630 -5.38 10.57 5.17
CA ASP A 630 -5.39 9.47 4.21
C ASP A 630 -4.44 9.82 3.06
N ILE A 631 -3.33 9.10 3.00
CA ILE A 631 -2.26 9.31 2.01
C ILE A 631 -2.79 9.24 0.57
N LEU A 632 -3.88 8.52 0.34
CA LEU A 632 -4.45 8.31 -0.99
C LEU A 632 -5.33 9.45 -1.47
N THR A 633 -6.14 9.96 -0.57
CA THR A 633 -7.08 11.05 -0.87
C THR A 633 -6.44 12.42 -0.67
N ASP A 634 -5.48 12.54 0.25
CA ASP A 634 -4.87 13.80 0.65
C ASP A 634 -3.55 14.10 -0.09
N THR A 635 -3.39 13.59 -1.34
CA THR A 635 -2.15 13.71 -2.14
C THR A 635 -1.70 15.15 -2.37
N GLY A 636 -2.65 16.08 -2.58
CA GLY A 636 -2.35 17.50 -2.70
C GLY A 636 -1.69 18.07 -1.44
N MET A 637 -2.28 17.76 -0.29
CA MET A 637 -1.79 18.19 1.02
C MET A 637 -0.46 17.54 1.40
N LEU A 638 -0.26 16.29 0.98
CA LEU A 638 1.02 15.58 1.14
C LEU A 638 2.17 16.31 0.41
N ASN A 639 1.93 16.77 -0.81
CA ASN A 639 2.94 17.54 -1.58
C ASN A 639 3.25 18.90 -0.92
N GLU A 640 2.25 19.59 -0.37
CA GLU A 640 2.45 20.84 0.37
C GLU A 640 3.23 20.61 1.68
N ALA A 641 2.88 19.56 2.40
CA ALA A 641 3.58 19.13 3.60
C ALA A 641 5.04 18.77 3.32
N GLN A 642 5.32 18.06 2.23
CA GLN A 642 6.68 17.70 1.80
C GLN A 642 7.53 18.94 1.49
N LYS A 643 6.99 19.90 0.71
CA LYS A 643 7.69 21.16 0.40
C LYS A 643 8.01 21.96 1.66
N SER A 644 7.05 22.02 2.59
CA SER A 644 7.24 22.71 3.87
C SER A 644 8.27 22.01 4.77
N ALA A 645 8.28 20.66 4.78
CA ALA A 645 9.28 19.87 5.49
C ALA A 645 10.69 20.07 4.91
N GLN A 646 10.82 20.09 3.58
CA GLN A 646 12.11 20.38 2.91
C GLN A 646 12.65 21.77 3.24
N MET A 647 11.78 22.79 3.36
CA MET A 647 12.20 24.12 3.79
C MET A 647 12.79 24.12 5.21
N ILE A 648 12.13 23.46 6.15
CA ILE A 648 12.64 23.36 7.53
C ILE A 648 13.98 22.64 7.56
N ILE A 649 14.10 21.51 6.87
CA ILE A 649 15.37 20.76 6.80
C ILE A 649 16.50 21.61 6.19
N ALA A 650 16.22 22.35 5.12
CA ALA A 650 17.21 23.21 4.49
C ALA A 650 17.70 24.36 5.40
N THR A 651 16.86 24.81 6.35
CA THR A 651 17.22 25.91 7.27
C THR A 651 17.72 25.42 8.62
N ASP A 652 17.20 24.30 9.12
CA ASP A 652 17.52 23.73 10.44
C ASP A 652 17.33 22.22 10.43
N GLY A 653 18.20 21.48 9.73
CA GLY A 653 18.15 20.03 9.59
C GLY A 653 18.15 19.28 10.92
N GLY A 654 18.86 19.81 11.93
CA GLY A 654 18.93 19.25 13.28
C GLY A 654 17.72 19.59 14.17
N LEU A 655 16.81 20.45 13.74
CA LEU A 655 15.68 20.97 14.52
C LEU A 655 16.12 21.53 15.89
N LEU A 656 17.16 22.34 15.86
CA LEU A 656 17.81 22.89 17.06
C LEU A 656 17.24 24.27 17.44
N LEU A 657 16.67 24.99 16.48
CA LEU A 657 16.07 26.31 16.71
C LEU A 657 14.94 26.22 17.75
N PRO A 658 14.77 27.24 18.62
CA PRO A 658 13.73 27.26 19.65
C PRO A 658 12.33 27.04 19.10
N GLU A 659 12.01 27.59 17.94
CA GLU A 659 10.73 27.51 17.22
C GLU A 659 10.46 26.09 16.68
N HIS A 660 11.50 25.29 16.42
CA HIS A 660 11.34 23.92 15.89
C HIS A 660 11.31 22.85 17.02
N LYS A 661 11.56 23.22 18.27
CA LYS A 661 11.51 22.26 19.40
C LYS A 661 10.15 21.58 19.56
N GLY A 662 9.06 22.29 19.24
CA GLY A 662 7.71 21.75 19.25
C GLY A 662 7.54 20.63 18.20
N ILE A 663 8.02 20.86 17.00
CA ILE A 663 8.02 19.92 15.88
C ILE A 663 8.84 18.66 16.25
N LYS A 664 10.06 18.82 16.76
CA LYS A 664 10.92 17.72 17.20
C LYS A 664 10.21 16.79 18.18
N ARG A 665 9.52 17.35 19.18
CA ARG A 665 8.72 16.57 20.14
C ARG A 665 7.59 15.77 19.46
N GLN A 666 6.97 16.29 18.41
CA GLN A 666 5.93 15.56 17.66
C GLN A 666 6.54 14.42 16.83
N ILE A 667 7.71 14.63 16.23
CA ILE A 667 8.48 13.57 15.52
C ILE A 667 8.83 12.44 16.51
N ASP A 668 9.40 12.78 17.67
CA ASP A 668 9.74 11.79 18.71
C ASP A 668 8.52 10.98 19.19
N LYS A 669 7.34 11.62 19.28
CA LYS A 669 6.10 10.94 19.61
C LYS A 669 5.58 10.04 18.49
N MET A 670 5.75 10.42 17.25
CA MET A 670 5.25 9.67 16.08
C MET A 670 6.14 8.46 15.78
N PHE A 671 7.45 8.61 15.85
CA PHE A 671 8.42 7.56 15.48
C PHE A 671 8.99 6.77 16.68
N GLY A 672 8.72 7.23 17.92
CA GLY A 672 9.27 6.67 19.16
C GLY A 672 10.68 7.21 19.49
N ASN A 673 11.06 7.19 20.79
CA ASN A 673 12.32 7.76 21.30
C ASN A 673 13.61 7.08 20.76
N GLY A 674 13.51 6.02 19.96
CA GLY A 674 14.65 5.31 19.38
C GLY A 674 15.02 5.78 17.97
N TYR A 675 14.08 6.37 17.23
CA TYR A 675 14.30 6.83 15.86
C TYR A 675 15.16 8.10 15.77
N VAL A 676 15.18 8.90 16.83
CA VAL A 676 15.96 10.15 16.90
C VAL A 676 17.36 9.92 17.50
N LYS A 677 17.66 8.71 18.00
CA LYS A 677 18.98 8.35 18.62
C LYS A 677 19.79 7.32 17.85
N ALA A 678 19.31 6.79 16.73
CA ALA A 678 20.05 5.83 15.91
C ALA A 678 20.74 6.50 14.73
#